data_9b09031d4543c377e9ccc16746c704ab
#
_entry.id   9b09031d4543c377e9ccc16746c704ab
#
_cell.length_a   1.000
_cell.length_b   1.000
_cell.length_c   1.000
_cell.angle_alpha   90.00
_cell.angle_beta   90.00
_cell.angle_gamma   90.00
#
_symmetry.space_group_name_H-M   'P 1'
#
loop_
_entity.id
_entity.type
_entity.pdbx_description
1 polymer ?
#
loop_
_entity_poly.entity_id
_entity_poly.type
_entity_poly.pdbx_seq_one_letter_code
_entity_poly.pdbx_strand_id
1 'polypeptide(L)'
;MYNNGLKTIGVFLTELHTEFQNLLCKGISIRARELGYNVAYFCWDNPYGQQKGYLKGESNIFNLPDYSKIDAVVYLKDTFSEIAVENMLEERLDKLDVPKVAVRCNVDGYYNIRVDNATGISAMVKHFIEEHNCTKIAYLSGKREMLDSKLRLETYRKVMDEYGLEYDDSYIFHGNYWRDSAPEACDYFLKSHFGRPEAIVCANDYMAVAVVEELEKKGIKVPTDVKVSGFDNISEAREGHVSLTTVDIPVQKMAFSAVEIIDNVLNNREQEDLVRIDAEPVFRNSCGCGKIHEEKHDCNCGGNQDYHDIFNSNRALRYMTVALEGASTLEQLSEVVDRFMYVHDHYKNFFMCLTKKDKKSNLNTVSSIKKGYSSDSLCALAILDRGHTGDYPLVFKTENMIPPMYITEEPQIYYFMPLHFLENNYGYIAINYEDNGRVTESLNTFITHISSALDSIHNKAKLQKALEELELLYVTDPLTNLYNRRGFELNATEMFENCKKNNTPVMVMTIDMDGMKSINDNFGHAQGDIAIKMIGKALSYAITGKEICARVGGDEFNVIAGDYSEEEGERFIQSVIEYMEGYNEVNSMPFSVEVSYGSVLIDEFEVGNLEYYINISDNRMYKQKFRKKKGKRESDMQSFID
;
A
#
# COMPACT_ATOMS: atom_id res chain seq x y z
N MET A 1 18.64 -13.48 -1.00
CA MET A 1 17.61 -12.81 -1.79
C MET A 1 17.13 -13.74 -2.90
N TYR A 2 17.78 -13.89 -4.03
CA TYR A 2 17.30 -14.76 -5.13
C TYR A 2 17.88 -16.18 -5.05
N ASN A 3 18.16 -16.88 -4.21
CA ASN A 3 18.65 -18.27 -4.06
C ASN A 3 19.21 -18.96 -5.33
N ASN A 4 19.77 -18.19 -6.28
CA ASN A 4 20.40 -18.71 -7.50
C ASN A 4 21.93 -18.80 -7.41
N GLY A 5 22.50 -18.58 -6.24
CA GLY A 5 23.94 -18.65 -5.99
C GLY A 5 24.74 -17.41 -6.45
N LEU A 6 24.10 -16.43 -7.10
CA LEU A 6 24.75 -15.19 -7.52
C LEU A 6 24.67 -14.14 -6.41
N LYS A 7 25.68 -13.29 -6.31
CA LYS A 7 25.71 -12.14 -5.40
C LYS A 7 24.69 -11.09 -5.83
N THR A 8 24.10 -10.39 -4.87
CA THR A 8 23.02 -9.43 -5.10
C THR A 8 23.44 -8.01 -4.72
N ILE A 9 23.28 -7.07 -5.64
CA ILE A 9 23.43 -5.64 -5.44
C ILE A 9 22.08 -5.04 -5.08
N GLY A 10 21.96 -4.44 -3.90
CA GLY A 10 20.79 -3.64 -3.51
C GLY A 10 20.96 -2.20 -3.96
N VAL A 11 20.02 -1.67 -4.74
CA VAL A 11 20.03 -0.29 -5.22
C VAL A 11 18.88 0.47 -4.57
N PHE A 12 19.19 1.58 -3.90
CA PHE A 12 18.23 2.39 -3.14
C PHE A 12 18.13 3.79 -3.74
N LEU A 13 16.93 4.15 -4.22
CA LEU A 13 16.69 5.40 -4.93
C LEU A 13 15.24 5.85 -4.86
N THR A 14 14.99 7.09 -5.28
CA THR A 14 13.63 7.65 -5.46
C THR A 14 13.45 8.18 -6.88
N GLU A 15 12.21 8.55 -7.25
CA GLU A 15 11.88 9.22 -8.52
C GLU A 15 12.36 8.46 -9.77
N LEU A 16 12.18 7.15 -9.77
CA LEU A 16 12.70 6.26 -10.83
C LEU A 16 12.19 6.62 -12.25
N HIS A 17 11.06 7.34 -12.36
CA HIS A 17 10.48 7.78 -13.64
C HIS A 17 11.30 8.88 -14.33
N THR A 18 12.24 9.53 -13.66
CA THR A 18 13.08 10.58 -14.24
C THR A 18 14.13 10.00 -15.21
N GLU A 19 14.54 10.78 -16.18
CA GLU A 19 15.46 10.31 -17.23
C GLU A 19 16.81 9.85 -16.67
N PHE A 20 17.40 10.63 -15.75
CA PHE A 20 18.68 10.29 -15.13
C PHE A 20 18.63 8.95 -14.39
N GLN A 21 17.65 8.77 -13.50
CA GLN A 21 17.52 7.53 -12.73
C GLN A 21 17.26 6.32 -13.62
N ASN A 22 16.42 6.46 -14.65
CA ASN A 22 16.18 5.40 -15.63
C ASN A 22 17.47 5.01 -16.36
N LEU A 23 18.24 5.98 -16.87
CA LEU A 23 19.49 5.72 -17.57
C LEU A 23 20.55 5.09 -16.65
N LEU A 24 20.64 5.54 -15.41
CA LEU A 24 21.55 4.98 -14.42
C LEU A 24 21.19 3.52 -14.09
N CYS A 25 19.92 3.25 -13.79
CA CYS A 25 19.45 1.90 -13.48
C CYS A 25 19.63 0.96 -14.67
N LYS A 26 19.38 1.44 -15.90
CA LYS A 26 19.63 0.68 -17.11
C LYS A 26 21.11 0.32 -17.25
N GLY A 27 22.02 1.27 -17.06
CA GLY A 27 23.45 1.03 -17.09
C GLY A 27 23.90 0.05 -16.01
N ILE A 28 23.44 0.21 -14.77
CA ILE A 28 23.71 -0.73 -13.66
C ILE A 28 23.23 -2.13 -14.05
N SER A 29 22.01 -2.27 -14.59
CA SER A 29 21.43 -3.56 -14.98
C SER A 29 22.25 -4.26 -16.06
N ILE A 30 22.69 -3.51 -17.09
CA ILE A 30 23.52 -4.05 -18.18
C ILE A 30 24.85 -4.55 -17.61
N ARG A 31 25.55 -3.71 -16.84
CA ARG A 31 26.89 -4.06 -16.34
C ARG A 31 26.84 -5.17 -15.30
N ALA A 32 25.83 -5.16 -14.42
CA ALA A 32 25.64 -6.23 -13.43
C ALA A 32 25.37 -7.58 -14.12
N ARG A 33 24.55 -7.61 -15.18
CA ARG A 33 24.30 -8.83 -15.96
C ARG A 33 25.57 -9.36 -16.62
N GLU A 34 26.40 -8.49 -17.22
CA GLU A 34 27.68 -8.86 -17.81
C GLU A 34 28.66 -9.49 -16.80
N LEU A 35 28.64 -9.01 -15.56
CA LEU A 35 29.52 -9.49 -14.48
C LEU A 35 28.89 -10.59 -13.61
N GLY A 36 27.67 -11.02 -13.91
CA GLY A 36 27.00 -12.12 -13.21
C GLY A 36 26.41 -11.76 -11.85
N TYR A 37 25.95 -10.53 -11.65
CA TYR A 37 25.30 -10.06 -10.42
C TYR A 37 23.79 -9.96 -10.55
N ASN A 38 23.06 -10.36 -9.51
CA ASN A 38 21.67 -9.98 -9.34
C ASN A 38 21.56 -8.49 -8.94
N VAL A 39 20.45 -7.84 -9.30
CA VAL A 39 20.15 -6.46 -8.85
C VAL A 39 18.73 -6.39 -8.30
N ALA A 40 18.59 -5.79 -7.14
CA ALA A 40 17.30 -5.49 -6.52
C ALA A 40 17.19 -3.97 -6.32
N TYR A 41 16.31 -3.32 -7.11
CA TYR A 41 16.01 -1.91 -6.99
C TYR A 41 14.87 -1.71 -6.01
N PHE A 42 15.11 -0.96 -4.93
CA PHE A 42 14.09 -0.54 -3.97
C PHE A 42 13.74 0.90 -4.27
N CYS A 43 12.57 1.07 -4.87
CA CYS A 43 12.15 2.34 -5.45
C CYS A 43 11.00 2.93 -4.65
N TRP A 44 11.12 4.22 -4.34
CA TRP A 44 10.09 5.02 -3.74
C TRP A 44 9.77 6.20 -4.66
N ASP A 45 8.48 6.44 -4.89
CA ASP A 45 8.03 7.68 -5.50
C ASP A 45 7.99 8.77 -4.43
N ASN A 46 8.70 9.88 -4.67
CA ASN A 46 8.92 10.95 -3.69
C ASN A 46 7.98 12.14 -3.99
N PRO A 47 6.67 12.04 -3.69
CA PRO A 47 5.70 13.04 -4.07
C PRO A 47 5.79 14.27 -3.17
N TYR A 48 5.98 15.43 -3.78
CA TYR A 48 5.99 16.71 -3.08
C TYR A 48 4.62 17.03 -2.45
N GLY A 49 4.63 17.46 -1.18
CA GLY A 49 3.44 17.98 -0.50
C GLY A 49 2.43 16.94 -0.03
N GLN A 50 2.77 15.67 -0.01
CA GLN A 50 1.87 14.60 0.40
C GLN A 50 1.72 14.49 1.93
N GLN A 51 0.60 13.87 2.34
CA GLN A 51 0.31 13.63 3.75
C GLN A 51 1.33 12.66 4.37
N LYS A 52 1.65 12.84 5.67
CA LYS A 52 2.57 11.97 6.42
C LYS A 52 2.22 10.48 6.33
N GLY A 53 0.94 10.13 6.19
CA GLY A 53 0.50 8.75 6.02
C GLY A 53 0.95 8.15 4.69
N TYR A 54 0.91 8.93 3.60
CA TYR A 54 1.36 8.51 2.29
C TYR A 54 2.88 8.21 2.30
N LEU A 55 3.67 9.14 2.82
CA LEU A 55 5.14 8.96 2.93
C LEU A 55 5.53 7.72 3.73
N LYS A 56 4.77 7.37 4.78
CA LYS A 56 5.00 6.13 5.54
C LYS A 56 4.72 4.88 4.72
N GLY A 57 3.68 4.89 3.90
CA GLY A 57 3.33 3.78 3.02
C GLY A 57 4.40 3.57 1.96
N GLU A 58 4.78 4.64 1.26
CA GLU A 58 5.83 4.63 0.24
C GLU A 58 7.17 4.14 0.80
N SER A 59 7.66 4.77 1.86
CA SER A 59 8.96 4.42 2.46
C SER A 59 9.01 3.01 3.05
N ASN A 60 7.85 2.34 3.18
CA ASN A 60 7.79 0.99 3.71
C ASN A 60 8.51 -0.03 2.80
N ILE A 61 8.75 0.29 1.53
CA ILE A 61 9.50 -0.58 0.61
C ILE A 61 10.90 -0.90 1.15
N PHE A 62 11.52 0.01 1.87
CA PHE A 62 12.82 -0.19 2.50
C PHE A 62 12.78 -1.14 3.71
N ASN A 63 11.61 -1.63 4.12
CA ASN A 63 11.45 -2.72 5.08
C ASN A 63 11.32 -4.11 4.40
N LEU A 64 11.26 -4.16 3.06
CA LEU A 64 11.09 -5.41 2.32
C LEU A 64 12.37 -6.28 2.31
N PRO A 65 13.58 -5.72 2.03
CA PRO A 65 14.76 -6.54 1.90
C PRO A 65 15.21 -7.16 3.22
N ASP A 66 15.69 -8.39 3.13
CA ASP A 66 16.56 -8.96 4.15
C ASP A 66 17.99 -8.43 3.89
N TYR A 67 18.37 -7.41 4.62
CA TYR A 67 19.66 -6.72 4.45
C TYR A 67 20.87 -7.65 4.62
N SER A 68 20.74 -8.75 5.37
CA SER A 68 21.81 -9.73 5.54
C SER A 68 22.13 -10.54 4.27
N LYS A 69 21.26 -10.48 3.27
CA LYS A 69 21.39 -11.14 1.97
C LYS A 69 21.77 -10.19 0.83
N ILE A 70 22.14 -8.96 1.16
CA ILE A 70 22.68 -7.97 0.22
C ILE A 70 24.21 -8.08 0.27
N ASP A 71 24.84 -8.29 -0.88
CA ASP A 71 26.29 -8.44 -1.01
C ASP A 71 27.00 -7.12 -1.33
N ALA A 72 26.27 -6.13 -1.87
CA ALA A 72 26.75 -4.79 -2.16
C ALA A 72 25.60 -3.80 -2.26
N VAL A 73 25.89 -2.50 -2.07
CA VAL A 73 24.91 -1.41 -2.08
C VAL A 73 25.28 -0.34 -3.10
N VAL A 74 24.29 0.12 -3.88
CA VAL A 74 24.34 1.40 -4.60
C VAL A 74 23.28 2.34 -4.01
N TYR A 75 23.69 3.52 -3.59
CA TYR A 75 22.86 4.49 -2.91
C TYR A 75 22.83 5.85 -3.61
N LEU A 76 21.65 6.31 -4.00
CA LEU A 76 21.40 7.60 -4.62
C LEU A 76 20.83 8.57 -3.57
N LYS A 77 21.66 8.97 -2.62
CA LYS A 77 21.28 9.82 -1.48
C LYS A 77 20.62 11.15 -1.91
N ASP A 78 21.10 11.77 -2.98
CA ASP A 78 20.62 13.07 -3.46
C ASP A 78 19.19 13.05 -4.01
N THR A 79 18.62 11.86 -4.26
CA THR A 79 17.24 11.70 -4.71
C THR A 79 16.22 11.75 -3.58
N PHE A 80 16.66 11.57 -2.31
CA PHE A 80 15.76 11.57 -1.16
C PHE A 80 15.47 13.00 -0.69
N SER A 81 14.18 13.36 -0.59
CA SER A 81 13.73 14.67 -0.08
C SER A 81 13.37 14.66 1.40
N GLU A 82 13.09 13.47 1.98
CA GLU A 82 12.63 13.31 3.36
C GLU A 82 13.77 12.83 4.27
N ILE A 83 14.33 13.74 5.03
CA ILE A 83 15.47 13.49 5.95
C ILE A 83 15.21 12.33 6.91
N ALA A 84 13.97 12.15 7.37
CA ALA A 84 13.63 11.06 8.30
C ALA A 84 13.76 9.68 7.65
N VAL A 85 13.43 9.55 6.36
CA VAL A 85 13.55 8.31 5.59
C VAL A 85 15.01 8.06 5.22
N GLU A 86 15.71 9.11 4.80
CA GLU A 86 17.15 9.09 4.52
C GLU A 86 17.94 8.57 5.73
N ASN A 87 17.77 9.17 6.92
CA ASN A 87 18.42 8.74 8.15
C ASN A 87 18.08 7.30 8.54
N MET A 88 16.82 6.90 8.39
CA MET A 88 16.40 5.52 8.67
C MET A 88 17.10 4.51 7.75
N LEU A 89 17.27 4.86 6.48
CA LEU A 89 17.91 3.98 5.50
C LEU A 89 19.41 3.93 5.75
N GLU A 90 20.06 5.07 5.97
CA GLU A 90 21.49 5.15 6.30
C GLU A 90 21.84 4.34 7.55
N GLU A 91 21.05 4.45 8.62
CA GLU A 91 21.26 3.64 9.85
C GLU A 91 21.28 2.14 9.58
N ARG A 92 20.54 1.69 8.56
CA ARG A 92 20.52 0.27 8.16
C ARG A 92 21.68 -0.10 7.27
N LEU A 93 21.98 0.74 6.27
CA LEU A 93 23.06 0.51 5.33
C LEU A 93 24.42 0.56 6.01
N ASP A 94 24.60 1.44 6.98
CA ASP A 94 25.86 1.57 7.74
C ASP A 94 26.20 0.33 8.57
N LYS A 95 25.18 -0.42 9.00
CA LYS A 95 25.37 -1.70 9.72
C LYS A 95 25.85 -2.85 8.83
N LEU A 96 25.83 -2.68 7.51
CA LEU A 96 26.26 -3.71 6.57
C LEU A 96 27.77 -3.65 6.37
N ASP A 97 28.43 -4.77 6.50
CA ASP A 97 29.86 -4.95 6.18
C ASP A 97 30.01 -5.44 4.73
N VAL A 98 29.58 -4.62 3.78
CA VAL A 98 29.60 -4.90 2.33
C VAL A 98 30.07 -3.65 1.57
N PRO A 99 30.59 -3.80 0.33
CA PRO A 99 30.89 -2.66 -0.53
C PRO A 99 29.68 -1.75 -0.72
N LYS A 100 29.86 -0.45 -0.50
CA LYS A 100 28.81 0.56 -0.63
C LYS A 100 29.28 1.66 -1.57
N VAL A 101 28.50 1.95 -2.61
CA VAL A 101 28.77 3.00 -3.59
C VAL A 101 27.71 4.07 -3.50
N ALA A 102 28.11 5.32 -3.32
CA ALA A 102 27.25 6.49 -3.38
C ALA A 102 27.42 7.19 -4.73
N VAL A 103 26.30 7.50 -5.39
CA VAL A 103 26.32 8.16 -6.71
C VAL A 103 25.84 9.60 -6.57
N ARG A 104 26.56 10.56 -7.19
CA ARG A 104 26.30 12.02 -7.18
C ARG A 104 26.43 12.71 -5.81
N CYS A 105 26.75 12.01 -4.77
CA CYS A 105 26.89 12.58 -3.42
C CYS A 105 28.21 12.15 -2.78
N ASN A 106 28.46 12.65 -1.58
CA ASN A 106 29.62 12.26 -0.78
C ASN A 106 29.09 11.67 0.53
N VAL A 107 29.36 10.39 0.74
CA VAL A 107 28.95 9.68 1.95
C VAL A 107 30.20 9.04 2.55
N ASP A 108 30.44 9.33 3.83
CA ASP A 108 31.60 8.80 4.55
C ASP A 108 31.50 7.27 4.68
N GLY A 109 32.61 6.58 4.41
CA GLY A 109 32.64 5.11 4.42
C GLY A 109 32.06 4.43 3.18
N TYR A 110 31.72 5.20 2.15
CA TYR A 110 31.30 4.70 0.84
C TYR A 110 32.34 5.02 -0.23
N TYR A 111 32.39 4.23 -1.28
CA TYR A 111 33.00 4.63 -2.54
C TYR A 111 32.10 5.65 -3.21
N ASN A 112 32.64 6.78 -3.62
CA ASN A 112 31.85 7.89 -4.11
C ASN A 112 32.07 8.11 -5.60
N ILE A 113 31.01 8.26 -6.38
CA ILE A 113 31.03 8.64 -7.79
C ILE A 113 30.50 10.05 -7.91
N ARG A 114 31.29 10.98 -8.45
CA ARG A 114 30.92 12.39 -8.57
C ARG A 114 31.11 12.90 -9.98
N VAL A 115 30.20 13.78 -10.38
CA VAL A 115 30.33 14.57 -11.61
C VAL A 115 31.32 15.72 -11.38
N ASP A 116 32.17 16.03 -12.34
CA ASP A 116 32.95 17.25 -12.33
C ASP A 116 32.09 18.47 -12.70
N ASN A 117 31.37 18.95 -11.69
CA ASN A 117 30.50 20.11 -11.83
C ASN A 117 31.26 21.38 -12.19
N ALA A 118 32.54 21.52 -11.72
CA ALA A 118 33.31 22.72 -11.92
C ALA A 118 33.76 22.90 -13.37
N THR A 119 34.23 21.85 -14.00
CA THR A 119 34.60 21.88 -15.41
C THR A 119 33.42 22.22 -16.31
N GLY A 120 32.25 21.60 -16.10
CA GLY A 120 31.04 21.84 -16.89
C GLY A 120 30.54 23.30 -16.77
N ILE A 121 30.34 23.80 -15.56
CA ILE A 121 29.88 25.21 -15.35
C ILE A 121 30.91 26.22 -15.83
N SER A 122 32.21 25.99 -15.56
CA SER A 122 33.27 26.85 -16.04
C SER A 122 33.26 26.97 -17.58
N ALA A 123 33.09 25.83 -18.28
CA ALA A 123 33.02 25.82 -19.74
C ALA A 123 31.83 26.64 -20.26
N MET A 124 30.63 26.53 -19.63
CA MET A 124 29.44 27.29 -20.02
C MET A 124 29.62 28.79 -19.84
N VAL A 125 30.10 29.22 -18.67
CA VAL A 125 30.30 30.65 -18.38
C VAL A 125 31.36 31.24 -19.29
N LYS A 126 32.52 30.56 -19.44
CA LYS A 126 33.60 30.97 -20.35
C LYS A 126 33.12 31.06 -21.79
N HIS A 127 32.35 30.11 -22.29
CA HIS A 127 31.77 30.14 -23.63
C HIS A 127 30.93 31.41 -23.86
N PHE A 128 30.07 31.80 -22.90
CA PHE A 128 29.32 33.04 -23.04
C PHE A 128 30.19 34.28 -23.06
N ILE A 129 31.28 34.29 -22.29
CA ILE A 129 32.24 35.41 -22.27
C ILE A 129 33.08 35.46 -23.53
N GLU A 130 33.73 34.36 -23.90
CA GLU A 130 34.77 34.31 -24.95
C GLU A 130 34.15 34.28 -26.34
N GLU A 131 33.12 33.48 -26.56
CA GLU A 131 32.53 33.29 -27.92
C GLU A 131 31.40 34.29 -28.20
N HIS A 132 30.71 34.75 -27.16
CA HIS A 132 29.54 35.62 -27.34
C HIS A 132 29.74 37.03 -26.78
N ASN A 133 30.89 37.33 -26.21
CA ASN A 133 31.21 38.60 -25.56
C ASN A 133 30.19 39.08 -24.50
N CYS A 134 29.52 38.13 -23.83
CA CYS A 134 28.56 38.46 -22.78
C CYS A 134 29.30 38.99 -21.53
N THR A 135 28.83 40.12 -21.04
CA THR A 135 29.33 40.74 -19.78
C THR A 135 28.31 40.69 -18.67
N LYS A 136 27.05 40.47 -19.00
CA LYS A 136 25.89 40.41 -18.08
C LYS A 136 25.32 38.98 -18.05
N ILE A 137 25.89 38.15 -17.19
CA ILE A 137 25.52 36.74 -17.09
C ILE A 137 24.80 36.50 -15.75
N ALA A 138 23.54 36.05 -15.78
CA ALA A 138 22.82 35.67 -14.58
C ALA A 138 22.95 34.17 -14.32
N TYR A 139 22.76 33.76 -13.06
CA TYR A 139 22.86 32.37 -12.65
C TYR A 139 21.61 31.91 -11.90
N LEU A 140 20.91 30.91 -12.43
CA LEU A 140 19.80 30.23 -11.77
C LEU A 140 20.33 28.98 -11.07
N SER A 141 20.56 29.07 -9.76
CA SER A 141 21.09 28.00 -8.92
C SER A 141 20.01 26.97 -8.57
N GLY A 142 20.42 25.80 -8.11
CA GLY A 142 19.54 24.80 -7.50
C GLY A 142 19.27 25.08 -6.02
N LYS A 143 18.81 24.06 -5.29
CA LYS A 143 18.54 24.12 -3.84
C LYS A 143 19.80 24.47 -3.06
N ARG A 144 19.70 25.39 -2.10
CA ARG A 144 20.85 25.92 -1.33
C ARG A 144 21.59 24.87 -0.51
N GLU A 145 20.87 23.84 -0.08
CA GLU A 145 21.39 22.79 0.80
C GLU A 145 22.26 21.79 0.05
N MET A 146 21.99 21.59 -1.25
CA MET A 146 22.66 20.58 -2.07
C MET A 146 24.10 20.96 -2.41
N LEU A 147 25.00 19.99 -2.26
CA LEU A 147 26.42 20.18 -2.49
C LEU A 147 26.73 20.58 -3.94
N ASP A 148 26.09 19.92 -4.92
CA ASP A 148 26.28 20.23 -6.33
C ASP A 148 25.81 21.65 -6.68
N SER A 149 24.72 22.13 -6.07
CA SER A 149 24.23 23.49 -6.23
C SER A 149 25.28 24.51 -5.73
N LYS A 150 25.90 24.27 -4.58
CA LYS A 150 26.95 25.12 -4.01
C LYS A 150 28.16 25.14 -4.92
N LEU A 151 28.68 23.99 -5.32
CA LEU A 151 29.85 23.87 -6.19
C LEU A 151 29.64 24.54 -7.54
N ARG A 152 28.48 24.37 -8.16
CA ARG A 152 28.13 25.02 -9.43
C ARG A 152 28.08 26.54 -9.28
N LEU A 153 27.45 27.06 -8.21
CA LEU A 153 27.40 28.51 -7.94
C LEU A 153 28.77 29.09 -7.62
N GLU A 154 29.58 28.42 -6.81
CA GLU A 154 30.94 28.83 -6.50
C GLU A 154 31.81 28.89 -7.76
N THR A 155 31.65 27.93 -8.67
CA THR A 155 32.34 27.90 -9.95
C THR A 155 31.93 29.06 -10.84
N TYR A 156 30.62 29.37 -10.93
CA TYR A 156 30.12 30.52 -11.65
C TYR A 156 30.78 31.81 -11.11
N ARG A 157 30.74 32.04 -9.79
CA ARG A 157 31.36 33.21 -9.14
C ARG A 157 32.86 33.31 -9.47
N LYS A 158 33.57 32.19 -9.34
CA LYS A 158 35.00 32.13 -9.61
C LYS A 158 35.32 32.53 -11.06
N VAL A 159 34.55 32.06 -12.05
CA VAL A 159 34.79 32.44 -13.45
C VAL A 159 34.46 33.91 -13.69
N MET A 160 33.38 34.44 -13.13
CA MET A 160 33.03 35.87 -13.23
C MET A 160 34.16 36.75 -12.66
N ASP A 161 34.72 36.38 -11.50
CA ASP A 161 35.84 37.06 -10.86
C ASP A 161 37.12 36.95 -11.70
N GLU A 162 37.43 35.78 -12.29
CA GLU A 162 38.60 35.57 -13.17
C GLU A 162 38.58 36.50 -14.38
N TYR A 163 37.41 36.82 -14.92
CA TYR A 163 37.25 37.73 -16.08
C TYR A 163 36.95 39.18 -15.67
N GLY A 164 36.93 39.49 -14.37
CA GLY A 164 36.68 40.84 -13.85
C GLY A 164 35.30 41.38 -14.19
N LEU A 165 34.28 40.51 -14.32
CA LEU A 165 32.90 40.86 -14.62
C LEU A 165 32.14 41.19 -13.35
N GLU A 166 31.37 42.29 -13.40
CA GLU A 166 30.54 42.72 -12.27
C GLU A 166 29.26 41.86 -12.17
N TYR A 167 29.00 41.36 -10.97
CA TYR A 167 27.75 40.69 -10.61
C TYR A 167 27.45 40.90 -9.12
N ASP A 168 26.18 40.74 -8.75
CA ASP A 168 25.77 40.71 -7.34
C ASP A 168 24.57 39.75 -7.17
N ASP A 169 23.97 39.76 -6.00
CA ASP A 169 22.86 38.88 -5.68
C ASP A 169 21.62 39.08 -6.58
N SER A 170 21.48 40.24 -7.27
CA SER A 170 20.39 40.45 -8.23
C SER A 170 20.54 39.64 -9.53
N TYR A 171 21.71 39.06 -9.79
CA TYR A 171 21.97 38.13 -10.87
C TYR A 171 22.04 36.66 -10.43
N ILE A 172 21.74 36.37 -9.14
CA ILE A 172 21.74 35.02 -8.61
C ILE A 172 20.37 34.73 -8.02
N PHE A 173 19.66 33.75 -8.58
CA PHE A 173 18.39 33.27 -8.06
C PHE A 173 18.53 31.79 -7.60
N HIS A 174 17.96 31.45 -6.46
CA HIS A 174 17.98 30.08 -5.94
C HIS A 174 16.67 29.39 -6.28
N GLY A 175 16.72 28.48 -7.25
CA GLY A 175 15.62 27.61 -7.63
C GLY A 175 15.61 26.31 -6.84
N ASN A 176 14.86 25.35 -7.37
CA ASN A 176 14.63 24.05 -6.72
C ASN A 176 14.92 22.84 -7.63
N TYR A 177 15.58 23.06 -8.77
CA TYR A 177 15.84 22.10 -9.87
C TYR A 177 14.60 21.76 -10.72
N TRP A 178 13.42 22.34 -10.42
CA TRP A 178 12.19 22.10 -11.19
C TRP A 178 11.75 23.34 -11.97
N ARG A 179 10.85 23.14 -12.93
CA ARG A 179 10.35 24.15 -13.86
C ARG A 179 9.64 25.33 -13.19
N ASP A 180 9.01 25.11 -12.05
CA ASP A 180 8.23 26.11 -11.30
C ASP A 180 9.05 27.28 -10.75
N SER A 181 10.40 27.15 -10.72
CA SER A 181 11.30 28.23 -10.36
C SER A 181 11.45 29.29 -11.46
N ALA A 182 11.19 28.96 -12.74
CA ALA A 182 11.53 29.81 -13.87
C ALA A 182 10.75 31.13 -13.94
N PRO A 183 9.43 31.20 -13.70
CA PRO A 183 8.67 32.45 -13.76
C PRO A 183 9.21 33.50 -12.81
N GLU A 184 9.45 33.11 -11.54
CA GLU A 184 9.97 34.03 -10.52
C GLU A 184 11.43 34.43 -10.80
N ALA A 185 12.25 33.48 -11.23
CA ALA A 185 13.66 33.74 -11.60
C ALA A 185 13.75 34.72 -12.78
N CYS A 186 12.97 34.53 -13.84
CA CYS A 186 12.93 35.45 -14.98
C CYS A 186 12.49 36.85 -14.56
N ASP A 187 11.45 36.97 -13.76
CA ASP A 187 10.98 38.27 -13.22
C ASP A 187 12.06 38.96 -12.36
N TYR A 188 12.78 38.16 -11.57
CA TYR A 188 13.86 38.64 -10.72
C TYR A 188 15.02 39.21 -11.56
N PHE A 189 15.52 38.45 -12.53
CA PHE A 189 16.61 38.87 -13.38
C PHE A 189 16.28 40.09 -14.26
N LEU A 190 15.06 40.16 -14.80
CA LEU A 190 14.64 41.28 -15.63
C LEU A 190 14.45 42.60 -14.84
N LYS A 191 14.30 42.54 -13.51
CA LYS A 191 14.21 43.69 -12.62
C LYS A 191 15.56 44.09 -12.00
N SER A 192 16.65 43.36 -12.33
CA SER A 192 17.98 43.67 -11.83
C SER A 192 18.44 45.11 -12.18
N HIS A 193 19.10 45.76 -11.28
CA HIS A 193 19.68 47.08 -11.51
C HIS A 193 20.84 47.06 -12.52
N PHE A 194 21.47 45.89 -12.79
CA PHE A 194 22.42 45.70 -13.89
C PHE A 194 21.73 45.66 -15.27
N GLY A 195 20.38 45.66 -15.30
CA GLY A 195 19.58 45.55 -16.49
C GLY A 195 19.31 44.11 -16.90
N ARG A 196 18.81 43.92 -18.13
CA ARG A 196 18.50 42.59 -18.66
C ARG A 196 19.80 41.79 -18.84
N PRO A 197 19.90 40.53 -18.36
CA PRO A 197 21.05 39.69 -18.63
C PRO A 197 21.16 39.36 -20.11
N GLU A 198 22.38 39.21 -20.61
CA GLU A 198 22.73 38.76 -21.96
C GLU A 198 22.74 37.24 -22.05
N ALA A 199 23.02 36.57 -20.92
CA ALA A 199 22.95 35.14 -20.78
C ALA A 199 22.44 34.73 -19.40
N ILE A 200 21.77 33.57 -19.33
CA ILE A 200 21.35 32.92 -18.09
C ILE A 200 21.92 31.51 -18.07
N VAL A 201 22.77 31.21 -17.10
CA VAL A 201 23.29 29.86 -16.83
C VAL A 201 22.40 29.22 -15.77
N CYS A 202 21.73 28.14 -16.10
CA CYS A 202 20.87 27.40 -15.18
C CYS A 202 21.61 26.18 -14.61
N ALA A 203 21.36 25.87 -13.35
CA ALA A 203 22.02 24.75 -12.70
C ALA A 203 21.55 23.38 -13.22
N ASN A 204 20.40 23.31 -13.92
CA ASN A 204 20.01 22.12 -14.67
C ASN A 204 19.08 22.44 -15.86
N ASP A 205 18.81 21.41 -16.69
CA ASP A 205 18.05 21.56 -17.93
C ASP A 205 16.55 21.77 -17.68
N TYR A 206 15.94 21.15 -16.64
CA TYR A 206 14.53 21.37 -16.35
C TYR A 206 14.19 22.83 -16.08
N MET A 207 15.06 23.51 -15.32
CA MET A 207 14.93 24.96 -15.11
C MET A 207 15.24 25.74 -16.38
N ALA A 208 16.27 25.34 -17.15
CA ALA A 208 16.70 26.06 -18.34
C ALA A 208 15.62 26.02 -19.45
N VAL A 209 14.98 24.88 -19.71
CA VAL A 209 13.87 24.76 -20.66
C VAL A 209 12.71 25.66 -20.25
N ALA A 210 12.34 25.66 -18.96
CA ALA A 210 11.28 26.51 -18.45
C ALA A 210 11.63 28.01 -18.51
N VAL A 211 12.91 28.37 -18.35
CA VAL A 211 13.41 29.75 -18.55
C VAL A 211 13.25 30.17 -20.00
N VAL A 212 13.58 29.31 -20.97
CA VAL A 212 13.38 29.59 -22.41
C VAL A 212 11.90 29.86 -22.68
N GLU A 213 11.00 28.99 -22.23
CA GLU A 213 9.54 29.15 -22.40
C GLU A 213 9.03 30.45 -21.76
N GLU A 214 9.51 30.77 -20.55
CA GLU A 214 9.04 31.97 -19.83
C GLU A 214 9.56 33.27 -20.46
N LEU A 215 10.80 33.30 -20.94
CA LEU A 215 11.33 34.43 -21.70
C LEU A 215 10.53 34.69 -22.95
N GLU A 216 10.17 33.63 -23.71
CA GLU A 216 9.37 33.74 -24.93
C GLU A 216 7.96 34.25 -24.64
N LYS A 217 7.29 33.80 -23.58
CA LYS A 217 6.00 34.36 -23.12
C LYS A 217 6.09 35.87 -22.84
N LYS A 218 7.25 36.36 -22.40
CA LYS A 218 7.52 37.78 -22.16
C LYS A 218 7.99 38.53 -23.41
N GLY A 219 8.02 37.85 -24.59
CA GLY A 219 8.43 38.44 -25.86
C GLY A 219 9.94 38.60 -26.02
N ILE A 220 10.75 37.95 -25.19
CA ILE A 220 12.21 37.94 -25.23
C ILE A 220 12.68 36.69 -25.98
N LYS A 221 13.43 36.88 -27.05
CA LYS A 221 13.86 35.81 -27.94
C LYS A 221 15.15 35.14 -27.46
N VAL A 222 15.15 33.82 -27.42
CA VAL A 222 16.35 33.00 -27.19
C VAL A 222 16.79 32.44 -28.55
N PRO A 223 18.06 32.58 -28.95
CA PRO A 223 19.20 33.18 -28.27
C PRO A 223 19.41 34.67 -28.52
N THR A 224 18.60 35.32 -29.36
CA THR A 224 18.87 36.64 -29.94
C THR A 224 18.95 37.74 -28.87
N ASP A 225 18.01 37.76 -27.92
CA ASP A 225 17.92 38.76 -26.86
C ASP A 225 18.59 38.31 -25.57
N VAL A 226 18.46 37.03 -25.23
CA VAL A 226 19.07 36.38 -24.07
C VAL A 226 19.49 34.97 -24.44
N LYS A 227 20.70 34.57 -24.12
CA LYS A 227 21.18 33.20 -24.27
C LYS A 227 20.89 32.39 -23.03
N VAL A 228 20.67 31.08 -23.18
CA VAL A 228 20.37 30.20 -22.04
C VAL A 228 21.21 28.93 -22.13
N SER A 229 21.74 28.48 -20.99
CA SER A 229 22.34 27.15 -20.88
C SER A 229 21.82 26.40 -19.66
N GLY A 230 21.86 25.08 -19.76
CA GLY A 230 21.48 24.16 -18.68
C GLY A 230 22.62 23.23 -18.27
N PHE A 231 22.26 22.10 -17.69
CA PHE A 231 23.13 21.03 -17.23
C PHE A 231 22.30 19.73 -17.17
N ASP A 232 22.85 18.59 -17.51
CA ASP A 232 22.33 17.20 -17.49
C ASP A 232 22.06 16.59 -18.87
N ASN A 233 21.88 17.39 -19.92
CA ASN A 233 21.62 16.96 -21.31
C ASN A 233 20.40 16.04 -21.44
N ILE A 234 19.27 16.39 -20.80
CA ILE A 234 18.01 15.62 -20.89
C ILE A 234 17.43 15.63 -22.31
N SER A 235 16.55 14.65 -22.63
CA SER A 235 15.93 14.53 -23.96
C SER A 235 15.18 15.80 -24.36
N GLU A 236 14.48 16.41 -23.44
CA GLU A 236 13.73 17.65 -23.66
C GLU A 236 14.62 18.84 -24.05
N ALA A 237 15.85 18.90 -23.50
CA ALA A 237 16.85 19.88 -23.89
C ALA A 237 17.38 19.66 -25.31
N ARG A 238 17.41 18.42 -25.78
CA ARG A 238 17.83 18.05 -27.14
C ARG A 238 16.75 18.32 -28.20
N GLU A 239 15.50 17.97 -27.86
CA GLU A 239 14.38 17.87 -28.80
C GLU A 239 13.44 19.09 -28.77
N GLY A 240 13.64 20.01 -27.82
CA GLY A 240 12.84 21.23 -27.68
C GLY A 240 12.92 22.12 -28.91
N HIS A 241 11.93 23.00 -29.14
CA HIS A 241 11.88 23.94 -30.27
C HIS A 241 13.09 24.88 -30.30
N VAL A 242 13.71 25.16 -29.16
CA VAL A 242 15.04 25.73 -29.05
C VAL A 242 15.93 24.67 -28.39
N SER A 243 16.74 23.97 -29.17
CA SER A 243 17.65 22.98 -28.62
C SER A 243 18.64 23.64 -27.64
N LEU A 244 18.72 23.11 -26.44
CA LEU A 244 19.40 23.74 -25.30
C LEU A 244 20.91 23.44 -25.34
N THR A 245 21.71 24.48 -25.18
CA THR A 245 23.13 24.41 -24.81
C THR A 245 23.18 23.90 -23.36
N THR A 246 23.96 22.86 -23.11
CA THR A 246 23.98 22.18 -21.83
C THR A 246 25.32 21.49 -21.56
N VAL A 247 25.43 20.86 -20.40
CA VAL A 247 26.55 19.99 -20.05
C VAL A 247 26.07 18.56 -20.03
N ASP A 248 26.69 17.69 -20.81
CA ASP A 248 26.41 16.27 -20.86
C ASP A 248 27.07 15.53 -19.70
N ILE A 249 26.28 14.76 -18.98
CA ILE A 249 26.77 13.84 -17.95
C ILE A 249 26.73 12.44 -18.54
N PRO A 250 27.88 11.73 -18.63
CA PRO A 250 27.88 10.37 -19.15
C PRO A 250 27.33 9.38 -18.11
N VAL A 251 25.99 9.37 -17.95
CA VAL A 251 25.25 8.60 -16.95
C VAL A 251 25.56 7.11 -17.03
N GLN A 252 25.71 6.58 -18.26
CA GLN A 252 26.09 5.18 -18.47
C GLN A 252 27.47 4.86 -17.89
N LYS A 253 28.44 5.77 -18.03
CA LYS A 253 29.78 5.61 -17.44
C LYS A 253 29.70 5.59 -15.92
N MET A 254 28.87 6.47 -15.33
CA MET A 254 28.62 6.47 -13.89
C MET A 254 28.04 5.14 -13.41
N ALA A 255 27.05 4.62 -14.12
CA ALA A 255 26.39 3.34 -13.82
C ALA A 255 27.38 2.17 -13.90
N PHE A 256 28.19 2.12 -14.96
CA PHE A 256 29.21 1.08 -15.13
C PHE A 256 30.25 1.16 -14.03
N SER A 257 30.76 2.36 -13.72
CA SER A 257 31.72 2.58 -12.62
C SER A 257 31.16 2.10 -11.29
N ALA A 258 29.86 2.30 -11.00
CA ALA A 258 29.26 1.84 -9.75
C ALA A 258 29.35 0.30 -9.60
N VAL A 259 29.07 -0.44 -10.66
CA VAL A 259 29.15 -1.89 -10.64
C VAL A 259 30.60 -2.39 -10.67
N GLU A 260 31.49 -1.71 -11.40
CA GLU A 260 32.92 -2.05 -11.47
C GLU A 260 33.63 -1.84 -10.12
N ILE A 261 33.30 -0.77 -9.39
CA ILE A 261 33.78 -0.55 -8.02
C ILE A 261 33.38 -1.74 -7.14
N ILE A 262 32.11 -2.15 -7.20
CA ILE A 262 31.61 -3.30 -6.44
C ILE A 262 32.37 -4.57 -6.84
N ASP A 263 32.52 -4.84 -8.13
CA ASP A 263 33.23 -6.02 -8.62
C ASP A 263 34.69 -6.04 -8.17
N ASN A 264 35.37 -4.89 -8.24
CA ASN A 264 36.76 -4.77 -7.79
C ASN A 264 36.89 -5.10 -6.30
N VAL A 265 36.06 -4.51 -5.46
CA VAL A 265 36.11 -4.72 -4.01
C VAL A 265 35.74 -6.16 -3.64
N LEU A 266 34.68 -6.71 -4.23
CA LEU A 266 34.26 -8.09 -3.98
C LEU A 266 35.30 -9.15 -4.43
N ASN A 267 36.18 -8.78 -5.37
CA ASN A 267 37.27 -9.60 -5.87
C ASN A 267 38.64 -9.20 -5.28
N ASN A 268 38.67 -8.37 -4.21
CA ASN A 268 39.88 -7.91 -3.53
C ASN A 268 40.88 -7.20 -4.47
N ARG A 269 40.38 -6.44 -5.45
CA ARG A 269 41.18 -5.55 -6.30
C ARG A 269 41.26 -4.16 -5.67
N GLU A 270 42.34 -3.42 -5.96
CA GLU A 270 42.48 -2.03 -5.52
C GLU A 270 41.38 -1.15 -6.13
N GLN A 271 40.81 -0.26 -5.34
CA GLN A 271 39.77 0.66 -5.75
C GLN A 271 39.94 2.02 -5.03
N GLU A 272 39.87 3.10 -5.80
CA GLU A 272 39.87 4.47 -5.23
C GLU A 272 38.53 4.78 -4.57
N ASP A 273 38.56 5.50 -3.44
CA ASP A 273 37.34 5.89 -2.70
C ASP A 273 36.49 6.94 -3.44
N LEU A 274 37.12 7.69 -4.37
CA LEU A 274 36.45 8.74 -5.14
C LEU A 274 36.74 8.59 -6.65
N VAL A 275 35.70 8.32 -7.41
CA VAL A 275 35.74 8.33 -8.88
C VAL A 275 35.08 9.62 -9.39
N ARG A 276 35.81 10.39 -10.20
CA ARG A 276 35.31 11.60 -10.87
C ARG A 276 34.94 11.29 -12.30
N ILE A 277 33.75 11.72 -12.69
CA ILE A 277 33.24 11.57 -14.05
C ILE A 277 33.24 12.93 -14.71
N ASP A 278 34.02 13.05 -15.78
CA ASP A 278 34.10 14.28 -16.57
C ASP A 278 32.76 14.56 -17.24
N ALA A 279 32.33 15.82 -17.18
CA ALA A 279 31.14 16.32 -17.84
C ALA A 279 31.53 17.18 -19.03
N GLU A 280 30.89 16.98 -20.18
CA GLU A 280 31.27 17.63 -21.44
C GLU A 280 30.27 18.71 -21.84
N PRO A 281 30.73 19.93 -22.25
CA PRO A 281 29.85 20.96 -22.76
C PRO A 281 29.29 20.61 -24.15
N VAL A 282 28.01 20.85 -24.36
CA VAL A 282 27.30 20.64 -25.65
C VAL A 282 26.63 21.94 -26.05
N PHE A 283 27.15 22.54 -27.13
CA PHE A 283 26.67 23.84 -27.64
C PHE A 283 25.59 23.66 -28.70
N ARG A 284 24.46 24.34 -28.54
CA ARG A 284 23.27 24.23 -29.39
C ARG A 284 22.67 25.60 -29.70
N ASN A 285 21.38 25.61 -30.11
CA ASN A 285 20.70 26.82 -30.59
C ASN A 285 20.47 27.86 -29.48
N SER A 286 20.30 27.47 -28.21
CA SER A 286 19.99 28.40 -27.12
C SER A 286 21.14 29.34 -26.75
N CYS A 287 22.39 29.08 -27.17
CA CYS A 287 23.50 30.04 -27.11
C CYS A 287 23.74 30.74 -28.45
N GLY A 288 23.21 30.23 -29.56
CA GLY A 288 23.44 30.74 -30.91
C GLY A 288 24.53 30.02 -31.71
N CYS A 289 25.19 28.99 -31.14
CA CYS A 289 26.25 28.21 -31.80
C CYS A 289 25.71 26.98 -32.56
N GLY A 290 24.44 26.62 -32.36
CA GLY A 290 23.85 25.53 -33.12
C GLY A 290 23.95 25.83 -34.62
N LYS A 291 24.56 24.92 -35.39
CA LYS A 291 24.33 24.94 -36.80
C LYS A 291 22.83 24.80 -36.97
N ILE A 292 22.21 25.73 -37.70
CA ILE A 292 20.89 25.53 -38.25
C ILE A 292 21.10 24.35 -39.21
N HIS A 293 21.02 23.14 -38.73
CA HIS A 293 20.80 22.00 -39.57
C HIS A 293 19.38 22.21 -40.13
N GLU A 294 19.31 22.78 -41.35
CA GLU A 294 18.26 22.47 -42.29
C GLU A 294 18.42 20.99 -42.75
N GLU A 295 18.68 20.09 -41.85
CA GLU A 295 18.17 18.76 -41.99
C GLU A 295 16.66 18.93 -41.78
N LYS A 296 15.93 18.98 -42.91
CA LYS A 296 14.60 18.42 -42.95
C LYS A 296 14.74 17.07 -42.25
N HIS A 297 14.59 17.09 -40.92
CA HIS A 297 14.07 15.91 -40.28
C HIS A 297 12.78 15.64 -41.06
N ASP A 298 12.81 14.63 -41.92
CA ASP A 298 11.62 13.86 -42.18
C ASP A 298 11.05 13.64 -40.80
N CYS A 299 9.99 14.40 -40.47
CA CYS A 299 9.28 14.34 -39.21
C CYS A 299 8.50 13.02 -39.17
N ASN A 300 9.21 11.92 -39.25
CA ASN A 300 8.95 10.69 -38.55
C ASN A 300 9.52 10.86 -37.14
N CYS A 301 9.41 12.09 -36.61
CA CYS A 301 9.70 12.41 -35.26
C CYS A 301 8.69 11.64 -34.41
N GLY A 302 9.20 10.85 -33.49
CA GLY A 302 8.44 10.15 -32.44
C GLY A 302 7.45 11.01 -31.68
N GLY A 303 7.44 12.32 -31.85
CA GLY A 303 6.49 13.25 -31.25
C GLY A 303 5.02 12.93 -31.52
N ASN A 304 4.67 12.40 -32.69
CA ASN A 304 3.31 11.91 -32.93
C ASN A 304 3.09 10.52 -32.30
N GLN A 305 4.12 9.69 -32.25
CA GLN A 305 4.04 8.36 -31.68
C GLN A 305 4.01 8.45 -30.15
N ASP A 306 4.87 9.27 -29.55
CA ASP A 306 4.86 9.56 -28.11
C ASP A 306 3.53 10.21 -27.65
N TYR A 307 2.96 11.14 -28.44
CA TYR A 307 1.66 11.74 -28.12
C TYR A 307 0.50 10.74 -28.22
N HIS A 308 0.54 9.85 -29.24
CA HIS A 308 -0.43 8.77 -29.36
C HIS A 308 -0.30 7.74 -28.22
N ASP A 309 0.91 7.43 -27.81
CA ASP A 309 1.19 6.48 -26.74
C ASP A 309 0.79 7.05 -25.37
N ILE A 310 1.08 8.32 -25.10
CA ILE A 310 0.62 9.03 -23.90
C ILE A 310 -0.92 9.14 -23.88
N PHE A 311 -1.55 9.47 -25.01
CA PHE A 311 -3.01 9.55 -25.10
C PHE A 311 -3.67 8.19 -24.88
N ASN A 312 -3.13 7.13 -25.47
CA ASN A 312 -3.62 5.76 -25.32
C ASN A 312 -3.41 5.24 -23.88
N SER A 313 -2.26 5.53 -23.27
CA SER A 313 -1.96 5.19 -21.89
C SER A 313 -2.91 5.88 -20.92
N ASN A 314 -3.13 7.18 -21.06
CA ASN A 314 -4.06 7.94 -20.22
C ASN A 314 -5.51 7.46 -20.40
N ARG A 315 -5.90 7.08 -21.62
CA ARG A 315 -7.22 6.51 -21.91
C ARG A 315 -7.38 5.14 -21.23
N ALA A 316 -6.38 4.28 -21.34
CA ALA A 316 -6.38 2.96 -20.74
C ALA A 316 -6.41 3.03 -19.21
N LEU A 317 -5.60 3.90 -18.58
CA LEU A 317 -5.60 4.13 -17.14
C LEU A 317 -6.98 4.56 -16.64
N ARG A 318 -7.67 5.43 -17.37
CA ARG A 318 -9.03 5.85 -17.01
C ARG A 318 -10.04 4.70 -17.06
N TYR A 319 -9.99 3.83 -18.09
CA TYR A 319 -10.85 2.66 -18.16
C TYR A 319 -10.51 1.63 -17.08
N MET A 320 -9.23 1.46 -16.78
CA MET A 320 -8.78 0.61 -15.69
C MET A 320 -9.32 1.07 -14.33
N THR A 321 -9.28 2.38 -14.05
CA THR A 321 -9.82 2.93 -12.79
C THR A 321 -11.29 2.52 -12.61
N VAL A 322 -12.12 2.68 -13.65
CA VAL A 322 -13.53 2.29 -13.61
C VAL A 322 -13.68 0.76 -13.40
N ALA A 323 -12.85 -0.04 -14.06
CA ALA A 323 -12.89 -1.48 -13.91
C ALA A 323 -12.46 -1.94 -12.51
N LEU A 324 -11.44 -1.29 -11.93
CA LEU A 324 -10.96 -1.58 -10.57
C LEU A 324 -11.98 -1.20 -9.49
N GLU A 325 -12.73 -0.11 -9.66
CA GLU A 325 -13.81 0.28 -8.74
C GLU A 325 -14.94 -0.76 -8.69
N GLY A 326 -15.16 -1.49 -9.79
CA GLY A 326 -16.10 -2.61 -9.88
C GLY A 326 -15.61 -3.90 -9.23
N ALA A 327 -14.32 -4.07 -9.00
CA ALA A 327 -13.75 -5.27 -8.40
C ALA A 327 -14.14 -5.40 -6.93
N SER A 328 -14.66 -6.57 -6.55
CA SER A 328 -15.07 -6.89 -5.18
C SER A 328 -14.20 -7.99 -4.55
N THR A 329 -13.44 -8.70 -5.37
CA THR A 329 -12.55 -9.78 -4.95
C THR A 329 -11.14 -9.60 -5.50
N LEU A 330 -10.17 -10.26 -4.86
CA LEU A 330 -8.78 -10.24 -5.32
C LEU A 330 -8.62 -10.86 -6.71
N GLU A 331 -9.41 -11.87 -7.05
CA GLU A 331 -9.42 -12.52 -8.35
C GLU A 331 -9.84 -11.53 -9.46
N GLN A 332 -10.98 -10.85 -9.27
CA GLN A 332 -11.45 -9.82 -10.21
C GLN A 332 -10.43 -8.68 -10.38
N LEU A 333 -9.78 -8.26 -9.27
CA LEU A 333 -8.71 -7.26 -9.32
C LEU A 333 -7.53 -7.75 -10.15
N SER A 334 -7.07 -8.99 -9.94
CA SER A 334 -5.97 -9.60 -10.69
C SER A 334 -6.28 -9.70 -12.18
N GLU A 335 -7.51 -10.09 -12.56
CA GLU A 335 -7.96 -10.12 -13.97
C GLU A 335 -7.95 -8.71 -14.61
N VAL A 336 -8.36 -7.68 -13.87
CA VAL A 336 -8.31 -6.30 -14.37
C VAL A 336 -6.87 -5.85 -14.57
N VAL A 337 -5.98 -6.11 -13.60
CA VAL A 337 -4.56 -5.77 -13.69
C VAL A 337 -3.92 -6.46 -14.90
N ASP A 338 -4.11 -7.76 -15.07
CA ASP A 338 -3.60 -8.53 -16.20
C ASP A 338 -4.06 -7.95 -17.54
N ARG A 339 -5.35 -7.63 -17.64
CA ARG A 339 -5.95 -7.04 -18.85
C ARG A 339 -5.35 -5.70 -19.24
N PHE A 340 -4.90 -4.87 -18.29
CA PHE A 340 -4.37 -3.54 -18.55
C PHE A 340 -2.84 -3.45 -18.56
N MET A 341 -2.12 -4.54 -18.23
CA MET A 341 -0.65 -4.53 -18.26
C MET A 341 -0.04 -4.25 -19.64
N TYR A 342 -0.80 -4.44 -20.74
CA TYR A 342 -0.34 -4.11 -22.08
C TYR A 342 0.01 -2.62 -22.28
N VAL A 343 -0.44 -1.74 -21.38
CA VAL A 343 -0.12 -0.30 -21.39
C VAL A 343 1.35 -0.05 -21.07
N HIS A 344 2.00 -1.02 -20.42
CA HIS A 344 3.40 -0.93 -20.01
C HIS A 344 4.26 -1.79 -20.92
N ASP A 345 4.85 -1.15 -21.93
CA ASP A 345 5.74 -1.83 -22.87
C ASP A 345 7.07 -2.24 -22.24
N HIS A 346 7.72 -3.27 -22.82
CA HIS A 346 9.06 -3.71 -22.49
C HIS A 346 9.28 -4.33 -21.10
N TYR A 347 8.23 -4.58 -20.30
CA TYR A 347 8.40 -5.45 -19.12
C TYR A 347 8.53 -6.92 -19.56
N LYS A 348 9.35 -7.69 -18.84
CA LYS A 348 9.50 -9.13 -19.07
C LYS A 348 8.62 -9.92 -18.11
N ASN A 349 8.75 -9.65 -16.82
CA ASN A 349 7.96 -10.30 -15.78
C ASN A 349 7.36 -9.26 -14.83
N PHE A 350 6.14 -9.56 -14.34
CA PHE A 350 5.43 -8.74 -13.36
C PHE A 350 4.81 -9.64 -12.28
N PHE A 351 5.02 -9.29 -11.02
CA PHE A 351 4.45 -9.98 -9.87
C PHE A 351 3.74 -9.00 -8.95
N MET A 352 2.48 -9.29 -8.63
CA MET A 352 1.73 -8.60 -7.59
C MET A 352 1.76 -9.47 -6.31
N CYS A 353 2.56 -9.06 -5.34
CA CYS A 353 2.82 -9.79 -4.11
C CYS A 353 2.16 -9.11 -2.93
N LEU A 354 1.20 -9.78 -2.28
CA LEU A 354 0.41 -9.23 -1.18
C LEU A 354 0.87 -9.77 0.17
N THR A 355 0.75 -8.93 1.18
CA THR A 355 1.00 -9.27 2.58
C THR A 355 -0.02 -10.28 3.09
N LYS A 356 0.43 -11.37 3.73
CA LYS A 356 -0.43 -12.40 4.33
C LYS A 356 -0.34 -12.38 5.85
N LYS A 357 -1.38 -11.89 6.53
CA LYS A 357 -1.39 -11.70 7.98
C LYS A 357 -1.40 -13.01 8.78
N ASP A 358 -2.16 -14.00 8.31
CA ASP A 358 -2.29 -15.31 8.96
C ASP A 358 -2.11 -16.46 7.96
N LYS A 359 -1.39 -17.51 8.36
CA LYS A 359 -1.22 -18.73 7.55
C LYS A 359 -2.55 -19.41 7.20
N LYS A 360 -3.57 -19.24 8.04
CA LYS A 360 -4.91 -19.84 7.89
C LYS A 360 -5.90 -18.93 7.15
N SER A 361 -5.53 -17.68 6.83
CA SER A 361 -6.42 -16.78 6.09
C SER A 361 -6.70 -17.32 4.69
N ASN A 362 -7.95 -17.18 4.24
CA ASN A 362 -8.34 -17.52 2.88
C ASN A 362 -7.42 -16.79 1.88
N LEU A 363 -7.03 -17.46 0.79
CA LEU A 363 -6.16 -16.92 -0.27
C LEU A 363 -6.74 -15.66 -0.93
N ASN A 364 -8.07 -15.50 -0.87
CA ASN A 364 -8.77 -14.35 -1.45
C ASN A 364 -8.93 -13.16 -0.48
N THR A 365 -8.33 -13.22 0.72
CA THR A 365 -8.45 -12.14 1.71
C THR A 365 -7.32 -11.13 1.57
N VAL A 366 -7.66 -9.88 1.26
CA VAL A 366 -6.73 -8.75 1.26
C VAL A 366 -6.46 -8.32 2.71
N SER A 367 -5.20 -8.32 3.11
CA SER A 367 -4.75 -7.90 4.44
C SER A 367 -3.84 -6.68 4.35
N SER A 368 -3.82 -5.84 5.38
CA SER A 368 -2.90 -4.70 5.47
C SER A 368 -2.05 -4.74 6.74
N ILE A 369 -0.83 -4.21 6.66
CA ILE A 369 0.11 -4.04 7.77
C ILE A 369 0.55 -2.57 7.79
N LYS A 370 0.73 -1.99 8.99
CA LYS A 370 1.15 -0.58 9.15
C LYS A 370 2.65 -0.36 8.95
N LYS A 371 3.47 -1.38 9.20
CA LYS A 371 4.94 -1.29 9.10
C LYS A 371 5.54 -2.65 8.74
N GLY A 372 6.43 -2.65 7.77
CA GLY A 372 7.14 -3.84 7.30
C GLY A 372 6.26 -4.75 6.44
N TYR A 373 6.67 -6.00 6.36
CA TYR A 373 6.03 -7.06 5.58
C TYR A 373 5.90 -8.32 6.43
N SER A 374 4.92 -9.16 6.11
CA SER A 374 4.76 -10.47 6.75
C SER A 374 5.86 -11.45 6.34
N SER A 375 6.05 -12.51 7.13
CA SER A 375 6.99 -13.59 6.81
C SER A 375 6.64 -14.36 5.53
N ASP A 376 5.36 -14.37 5.19
CA ASP A 376 4.82 -15.04 4.01
C ASP A 376 4.08 -14.00 3.14
N SER A 377 4.34 -14.04 1.84
CA SER A 377 3.67 -13.23 0.81
C SER A 377 2.80 -14.12 -0.07
N LEU A 378 1.70 -13.55 -0.55
CA LEU A 378 0.81 -14.15 -1.53
C LEU A 378 1.11 -13.51 -2.89
N CYS A 379 1.64 -14.26 -3.85
CA CYS A 379 1.64 -13.85 -5.25
C CYS A 379 0.21 -13.98 -5.78
N ALA A 380 -0.45 -12.84 -5.95
CA ALA A 380 -1.84 -12.79 -6.40
C ALA A 380 -1.95 -12.76 -7.93
N LEU A 381 -0.89 -12.29 -8.62
CA LEU A 381 -0.77 -12.28 -10.07
C LEU A 381 0.69 -12.43 -10.46
N ALA A 382 0.97 -13.29 -11.43
CA ALA A 382 2.26 -13.44 -12.07
C ALA A 382 2.07 -13.39 -13.59
N ILE A 383 2.66 -12.42 -14.27
CA ILE A 383 2.69 -12.30 -15.73
C ILE A 383 4.14 -12.50 -16.16
N LEU A 384 4.37 -13.49 -17.01
CA LEU A 384 5.69 -13.93 -17.45
C LEU A 384 5.82 -13.75 -18.96
N ASP A 385 6.98 -13.34 -19.43
CA ASP A 385 7.28 -13.18 -20.84
C ASP A 385 6.19 -12.45 -21.64
N ARG A 386 5.63 -11.35 -21.04
CA ARG A 386 4.60 -10.45 -21.62
C ARG A 386 3.24 -11.08 -21.93
N GLY A 387 2.84 -12.13 -21.28
CA GLY A 387 1.49 -12.66 -21.52
C GLY A 387 1.24 -14.09 -21.07
N HIS A 388 2.26 -14.78 -20.61
CA HIS A 388 2.06 -16.05 -19.92
C HIS A 388 1.69 -15.78 -18.47
N THR A 389 0.46 -16.05 -18.12
CA THR A 389 0.02 -16.00 -16.72
C THR A 389 0.55 -17.23 -16.01
N GLY A 390 1.35 -17.03 -14.96
CA GLY A 390 1.87 -18.11 -14.14
C GLY A 390 0.81 -18.74 -13.23
N ASP A 391 1.17 -19.83 -12.56
CA ASP A 391 0.32 -20.47 -11.55
C ASP A 391 0.15 -19.57 -10.33
N TYR A 392 -1.05 -19.02 -10.11
CA TYR A 392 -1.41 -18.18 -8.96
C TYR A 392 -2.84 -18.48 -8.48
N PRO A 393 -3.25 -18.14 -7.25
CA PRO A 393 -2.46 -17.53 -6.17
C PRO A 393 -1.45 -18.51 -5.53
N LEU A 394 -0.23 -18.02 -5.26
CA LEU A 394 0.85 -18.80 -4.69
C LEU A 394 1.40 -18.15 -3.42
N VAL A 395 1.55 -18.94 -2.34
CA VAL A 395 2.17 -18.45 -1.10
C VAL A 395 3.65 -18.81 -1.06
N PHE A 396 4.51 -17.84 -0.75
CA PHE A 396 5.95 -18.02 -0.66
C PHE A 396 6.54 -17.20 0.51
N LYS A 397 7.79 -17.46 0.87
CA LYS A 397 8.51 -16.69 1.89
C LYS A 397 8.88 -15.32 1.36
N THR A 398 8.50 -14.26 2.06
CA THR A 398 8.75 -12.86 1.66
C THR A 398 10.24 -12.56 1.49
N GLU A 399 11.12 -13.23 2.25
CA GLU A 399 12.57 -13.10 2.12
C GLU A 399 13.13 -13.49 0.74
N ASN A 400 12.38 -14.24 -0.07
CA ASN A 400 12.72 -14.57 -1.44
C ASN A 400 12.34 -13.47 -2.43
N MET A 401 11.48 -12.53 -2.02
CA MET A 401 11.01 -11.34 -2.75
C MET A 401 10.20 -11.62 -4.02
N ILE A 402 10.44 -12.73 -4.70
CA ILE A 402 9.62 -13.27 -5.80
C ILE A 402 9.41 -14.76 -5.56
N PRO A 403 8.38 -15.38 -6.16
CA PRO A 403 8.16 -16.81 -6.00
C PRO A 403 9.37 -17.61 -6.52
N PRO A 404 9.94 -18.52 -5.72
CA PRO A 404 11.19 -19.21 -6.04
C PRO A 404 11.18 -20.01 -7.35
N MET A 405 10.01 -20.48 -7.77
CA MET A 405 9.86 -21.25 -9.01
C MET A 405 10.13 -20.43 -10.28
N TYR A 406 10.15 -19.10 -10.18
CA TYR A 406 10.42 -18.18 -11.31
C TYR A 406 11.85 -17.61 -11.26
N ILE A 407 12.67 -18.04 -10.31
CA ILE A 407 14.08 -17.68 -10.21
C ILE A 407 14.88 -18.63 -11.12
N THR A 408 15.65 -18.06 -12.03
CA THR A 408 16.56 -18.80 -12.92
C THR A 408 17.99 -18.72 -12.41
N GLU A 409 18.91 -19.50 -13.02
CA GLU A 409 20.36 -19.45 -12.75
C GLU A 409 21.02 -18.17 -13.29
N GLU A 410 20.33 -17.45 -14.20
CA GLU A 410 20.79 -16.18 -14.74
C GLU A 410 20.64 -15.02 -13.74
N PRO A 411 21.39 -13.91 -13.91
CA PRO A 411 21.21 -12.69 -13.11
C PRO A 411 19.77 -12.19 -13.06
N GLN A 412 19.22 -12.09 -11.86
CA GLN A 412 17.87 -11.61 -11.61
C GLN A 412 17.93 -10.10 -11.37
N ILE A 413 17.12 -9.34 -12.13
CA ILE A 413 17.07 -7.87 -12.04
C ILE A 413 15.62 -7.46 -11.88
N TYR A 414 15.24 -6.97 -10.70
CA TYR A 414 13.87 -6.57 -10.40
C TYR A 414 13.79 -5.22 -9.71
N TYR A 415 12.74 -4.47 -10.08
CA TYR A 415 12.32 -3.25 -9.42
C TYR A 415 11.18 -3.58 -8.46
N PHE A 416 11.34 -3.19 -7.20
CA PHE A 416 10.36 -3.40 -6.13
C PHE A 416 9.74 -2.06 -5.75
N MET A 417 8.41 -1.99 -5.85
CA MET A 417 7.60 -0.81 -5.56
C MET A 417 6.48 -1.17 -4.58
N PRO A 418 6.14 -0.29 -3.61
CA PRO A 418 5.16 -0.62 -2.58
C PRO A 418 3.74 -0.60 -3.14
N LEU A 419 2.88 -1.50 -2.63
CA LEU A 419 1.43 -1.46 -2.77
C LEU A 419 0.85 -0.97 -1.46
N HIS A 420 0.44 0.30 -1.41
CA HIS A 420 -0.05 0.90 -0.18
C HIS A 420 -1.14 1.95 -0.46
N PHE A 421 -2.00 2.17 0.52
CA PHE A 421 -2.91 3.30 0.54
C PHE A 421 -2.74 4.05 1.87
N LEU A 422 -2.25 5.28 1.80
CA LEU A 422 -1.74 6.01 2.97
C LEU A 422 -0.72 5.13 3.72
N GLU A 423 -0.91 4.93 5.04
CA GLU A 423 -0.03 4.09 5.86
C GLU A 423 -0.36 2.59 5.85
N ASN A 424 -1.43 2.17 5.13
CA ASN A 424 -1.80 0.76 5.00
C ASN A 424 -0.97 0.12 3.90
N ASN A 425 -0.07 -0.78 4.25
CA ASN A 425 0.72 -1.56 3.31
C ASN A 425 0.00 -2.86 2.97
N TYR A 426 -0.24 -3.09 1.69
CA TYR A 426 -0.89 -4.30 1.16
C TYR A 426 0.11 -5.30 0.59
N GLY A 427 1.31 -4.84 0.24
CA GLY A 427 2.34 -5.66 -0.35
C GLY A 427 3.30 -4.86 -1.23
N TYR A 428 3.72 -5.47 -2.31
CA TYR A 428 4.64 -4.84 -3.27
C TYR A 428 4.45 -5.42 -4.67
N ILE A 429 4.91 -4.67 -5.66
CA ILE A 429 5.09 -5.14 -7.03
C ILE A 429 6.57 -5.46 -7.23
N ALA A 430 6.86 -6.55 -7.95
CA ALA A 430 8.17 -6.84 -8.50
C ALA A 430 8.06 -6.89 -10.03
N ILE A 431 8.80 -6.03 -10.72
CA ILE A 431 8.79 -5.94 -12.18
C ILE A 431 10.21 -6.01 -12.74
N ASN A 432 10.36 -6.74 -13.84
CA ASN A 432 11.60 -6.88 -14.58
C ASN A 432 11.38 -6.35 -16.00
N TYR A 433 12.37 -5.63 -16.52
CA TYR A 433 12.33 -5.05 -17.87
C TYR A 433 13.31 -5.71 -18.82
N GLU A 434 13.01 -5.69 -20.10
CA GLU A 434 13.97 -5.91 -21.17
C GLU A 434 14.97 -4.75 -21.28
N ASP A 435 16.02 -4.92 -22.08
CA ASP A 435 17.13 -3.94 -22.18
C ASP A 435 16.67 -2.53 -22.62
N ASN A 436 15.54 -2.42 -23.32
CA ASN A 436 14.96 -1.14 -23.75
C ASN A 436 13.82 -0.65 -22.86
N GLY A 437 13.45 -1.40 -21.83
CA GLY A 437 12.38 -1.03 -20.93
C GLY A 437 12.79 0.06 -19.93
N ARG A 438 11.80 0.84 -19.51
CA ARG A 438 11.97 1.89 -18.50
C ARG A 438 10.74 1.97 -17.59
N VAL A 439 10.95 2.37 -16.36
CA VAL A 439 9.85 2.74 -15.48
C VAL A 439 9.31 4.12 -15.90
N THR A 440 8.00 4.21 -16.03
CA THR A 440 7.32 5.41 -16.51
C THR A 440 6.40 5.96 -15.42
N GLU A 441 6.05 7.25 -15.51
CA GLU A 441 5.05 7.88 -14.64
C GLU A 441 3.69 7.15 -14.70
N SER A 442 3.35 6.60 -15.89
CA SER A 442 2.12 5.81 -16.04
C SER A 442 2.11 4.54 -15.19
N LEU A 443 3.28 3.92 -14.93
CA LEU A 443 3.38 2.77 -14.02
C LEU A 443 3.10 3.18 -12.56
N ASN A 444 3.62 4.32 -12.10
CA ASN A 444 3.35 4.83 -10.75
C ASN A 444 1.85 5.11 -10.57
N THR A 445 1.22 5.72 -11.57
CA THR A 445 -0.23 5.93 -11.59
C THR A 445 -0.99 4.59 -11.55
N PHE A 446 -0.53 3.61 -12.32
CA PHE A 446 -1.11 2.25 -12.35
C PHE A 446 -1.05 1.59 -10.96
N ILE A 447 0.12 1.63 -10.29
CA ILE A 447 0.33 1.10 -8.95
C ILE A 447 -0.58 1.79 -7.93
N THR A 448 -0.74 3.10 -8.03
CA THR A 448 -1.62 3.89 -7.15
C THR A 448 -3.07 3.45 -7.28
N HIS A 449 -3.56 3.21 -8.50
CA HIS A 449 -4.93 2.71 -8.71
C HIS A 449 -5.13 1.29 -8.19
N ILE A 450 -4.15 0.39 -8.38
CA ILE A 450 -4.19 -0.97 -7.79
C ILE A 450 -4.25 -0.87 -6.26
N SER A 451 -3.42 -0.02 -5.67
CA SER A 451 -3.36 0.20 -4.21
C SER A 451 -4.69 0.72 -3.65
N SER A 452 -5.34 1.66 -4.35
CA SER A 452 -6.66 2.18 -4.00
C SER A 452 -7.75 1.09 -4.06
N ALA A 453 -7.70 0.24 -5.10
CA ALA A 453 -8.65 -0.87 -5.24
C ALA A 453 -8.45 -1.93 -4.12
N LEU A 454 -7.21 -2.25 -3.76
CA LEU A 454 -6.90 -3.13 -2.63
C LEU A 454 -7.46 -2.59 -1.31
N ASP A 455 -7.32 -1.28 -1.05
CA ASP A 455 -7.90 -0.62 0.13
C ASP A 455 -9.43 -0.71 0.13
N SER A 456 -10.06 -0.50 -1.02
CA SER A 456 -11.51 -0.62 -1.18
C SER A 456 -12.01 -2.04 -0.88
N ILE A 457 -11.37 -3.08 -1.44
CA ILE A 457 -11.71 -4.48 -1.18
C ILE A 457 -11.53 -4.81 0.30
N HIS A 458 -10.42 -4.40 0.91
CA HIS A 458 -10.13 -4.60 2.32
C HIS A 458 -11.19 -3.97 3.24
N ASN A 459 -11.55 -2.71 2.98
CA ASN A 459 -12.52 -1.98 3.79
C ASN A 459 -13.95 -2.53 3.60
N LYS A 460 -14.34 -2.93 2.39
CA LYS A 460 -15.63 -3.62 2.13
C LYS A 460 -15.73 -4.92 2.92
N ALA A 461 -14.70 -5.75 2.90
CA ALA A 461 -14.67 -7.01 3.68
C ALA A 461 -14.76 -6.77 5.19
N LYS A 462 -14.06 -5.75 5.70
CA LYS A 462 -14.15 -5.34 7.11
C LYS A 462 -15.55 -4.87 7.49
N LEU A 463 -16.17 -4.05 6.64
CA LEU A 463 -17.51 -3.54 6.88
C LEU A 463 -18.54 -4.68 6.88
N GLN A 464 -18.45 -5.58 5.91
CA GLN A 464 -19.33 -6.74 5.83
C GLN A 464 -19.27 -7.60 7.09
N LYS A 465 -18.04 -7.90 7.56
CA LYS A 465 -17.85 -8.65 8.81
C LYS A 465 -18.44 -7.92 10.03
N ALA A 466 -18.24 -6.60 10.12
CA ALA A 466 -18.80 -5.81 11.20
C ALA A 466 -20.35 -5.80 11.17
N LEU A 467 -20.95 -5.77 9.98
CA LEU A 467 -22.39 -5.87 9.81
C LEU A 467 -22.92 -7.24 10.28
N GLU A 468 -22.27 -8.33 9.88
CA GLU A 468 -22.63 -9.69 10.34
C GLU A 468 -22.54 -9.84 11.87
N GLU A 469 -21.48 -9.28 12.48
CA GLU A 469 -21.33 -9.25 13.93
C GLU A 469 -22.43 -8.41 14.61
N LEU A 470 -22.80 -7.26 14.02
CA LEU A 470 -23.89 -6.41 14.51
C LEU A 470 -25.26 -7.11 14.38
N GLU A 471 -25.53 -7.76 13.24
CA GLU A 471 -26.75 -8.53 13.04
C GLU A 471 -26.88 -9.66 14.04
N LEU A 472 -25.79 -10.37 14.32
CA LEU A 472 -25.77 -11.42 15.34
C LEU A 472 -26.09 -10.85 16.73
N LEU A 473 -25.44 -9.76 17.14
CA LEU A 473 -25.69 -9.10 18.42
C LEU A 473 -27.11 -8.53 18.53
N TYR A 474 -27.70 -8.15 17.41
CA TYR A 474 -29.04 -7.59 17.36
C TYR A 474 -30.14 -8.62 17.65
N VAL A 475 -29.92 -9.89 17.30
CA VAL A 475 -30.91 -10.97 17.43
C VAL A 475 -30.56 -12.02 18.50
N THR A 476 -29.37 -11.99 19.10
CA THR A 476 -28.96 -12.97 20.13
C THR A 476 -28.77 -12.33 21.51
N ASP A 477 -28.95 -13.13 22.55
CA ASP A 477 -28.63 -12.77 23.94
C ASP A 477 -27.15 -13.07 24.25
N PRO A 478 -26.34 -12.08 24.66
CA PRO A 478 -24.90 -12.26 24.87
C PRO A 478 -24.54 -13.19 26.02
N LEU A 479 -25.47 -13.46 26.96
CA LEU A 479 -25.21 -14.31 28.09
C LEU A 479 -25.40 -15.79 27.76
N THR A 480 -26.42 -16.12 26.95
CA THR A 480 -26.86 -17.49 26.65
C THR A 480 -26.54 -17.96 25.24
N ASN A 481 -26.24 -17.04 24.34
CA ASN A 481 -26.10 -17.26 22.89
C ASN A 481 -27.38 -17.79 22.19
N LEU A 482 -28.50 -17.81 22.88
CA LEU A 482 -29.83 -18.04 22.30
C LEU A 482 -30.32 -16.76 21.62
N TYR A 483 -31.43 -16.83 20.88
CA TYR A 483 -32.07 -15.59 20.43
C TYR A 483 -32.44 -14.71 21.64
N ASN A 484 -32.33 -13.40 21.46
CA ASN A 484 -32.92 -12.44 22.40
C ASN A 484 -34.43 -12.27 22.09
N ARG A 485 -35.11 -11.44 22.86
CA ARG A 485 -36.55 -11.18 22.64
C ARG A 485 -36.87 -10.80 21.19
N ARG A 486 -36.07 -9.94 20.58
CA ARG A 486 -36.27 -9.47 19.21
C ARG A 486 -36.00 -10.57 18.15
N GLY A 487 -34.91 -11.32 18.33
CA GLY A 487 -34.62 -12.48 17.50
C GLY A 487 -35.72 -13.53 17.56
N PHE A 488 -36.32 -13.73 18.74
CA PHE A 488 -37.50 -14.60 18.90
C PHE A 488 -38.71 -14.05 18.14
N GLU A 489 -39.07 -12.78 18.37
CA GLU A 489 -40.24 -12.17 17.69
C GLU A 489 -40.16 -12.28 16.16
N LEU A 490 -38.99 -12.07 15.57
CA LEU A 490 -38.79 -12.19 14.14
C LEU A 490 -38.94 -13.63 13.63
N ASN A 491 -38.11 -14.53 14.18
CA ASN A 491 -38.02 -15.91 13.68
C ASN A 491 -39.21 -16.77 14.09
N ALA A 492 -39.77 -16.56 15.29
CA ALA A 492 -40.92 -17.30 15.76
C ALA A 492 -42.21 -16.90 15.02
N THR A 493 -42.37 -15.63 14.68
CA THR A 493 -43.51 -15.17 13.88
C THR A 493 -43.47 -15.79 12.48
N GLU A 494 -42.30 -15.81 11.84
CA GLU A 494 -42.12 -16.44 10.54
C GLU A 494 -42.43 -17.95 10.58
N MET A 495 -41.88 -18.66 11.59
CA MET A 495 -42.16 -20.08 11.79
C MET A 495 -43.66 -20.34 12.01
N PHE A 496 -44.31 -19.56 12.87
CA PHE A 496 -45.73 -19.69 13.18
C PHE A 496 -46.59 -19.48 11.94
N GLU A 497 -46.36 -18.44 11.15
CA GLU A 497 -47.12 -18.15 9.94
C GLU A 497 -46.89 -19.24 8.84
N ASN A 498 -45.67 -19.75 8.71
CA ASN A 498 -45.34 -20.84 7.82
C ASN A 498 -46.07 -22.14 8.21
N CYS A 499 -46.07 -22.49 9.48
CA CYS A 499 -46.81 -23.68 9.97
C CYS A 499 -48.32 -23.50 9.82
N LYS A 500 -48.87 -22.35 10.12
CA LYS A 500 -50.28 -22.01 9.90
C LYS A 500 -50.70 -22.15 8.44
N LYS A 501 -49.87 -21.66 7.52
CA LYS A 501 -50.11 -21.77 6.07
C LYS A 501 -50.09 -23.22 5.58
N ASN A 502 -49.21 -24.04 6.15
CA ASN A 502 -49.07 -25.44 5.78
C ASN A 502 -49.95 -26.39 6.59
N ASN A 503 -50.70 -25.85 7.56
CA ASN A 503 -51.53 -26.61 8.49
C ASN A 503 -50.73 -27.70 9.25
N THR A 504 -49.49 -27.36 9.65
CA THR A 504 -48.62 -28.23 10.46
C THR A 504 -48.63 -27.78 11.92
N PRO A 505 -48.61 -28.71 12.90
CA PRO A 505 -48.72 -28.36 14.32
C PRO A 505 -47.52 -27.52 14.79
N VAL A 506 -47.75 -26.63 15.76
CA VAL A 506 -46.72 -25.79 16.38
C VAL A 506 -46.77 -25.96 17.89
N MET A 507 -45.62 -26.18 18.52
CA MET A 507 -45.47 -26.17 19.97
C MET A 507 -44.90 -24.83 20.41
N VAL A 508 -45.56 -24.21 21.39
CA VAL A 508 -45.03 -22.99 22.07
C VAL A 508 -44.81 -23.34 23.54
N MET A 509 -43.62 -22.96 24.07
CA MET A 509 -43.28 -23.18 25.45
C MET A 509 -42.73 -21.89 26.06
N THR A 510 -43.12 -21.60 27.30
CA THR A 510 -42.53 -20.58 28.15
C THR A 510 -41.83 -21.26 29.33
N ILE A 511 -40.61 -20.92 29.61
CA ILE A 511 -39.74 -21.51 30.63
C ILE A 511 -39.21 -20.39 31.51
N ASP A 512 -39.23 -20.59 32.82
CA ASP A 512 -38.77 -19.60 33.79
C ASP A 512 -37.91 -20.32 34.86
N MET A 513 -36.82 -19.68 35.23
CA MET A 513 -35.92 -20.20 36.28
C MET A 513 -36.54 -20.08 37.65
N ASP A 514 -36.54 -21.19 38.42
CA ASP A 514 -37.04 -21.21 39.79
C ASP A 514 -35.99 -20.61 40.74
N GLY A 515 -36.38 -19.67 41.58
CA GLY A 515 -35.56 -19.17 42.68
C GLY A 515 -34.42 -18.22 42.29
N MET A 516 -34.41 -17.62 41.10
CA MET A 516 -33.37 -16.70 40.61
C MET A 516 -33.04 -15.61 41.66
N LYS A 517 -34.05 -14.97 42.24
CA LYS A 517 -33.84 -13.94 43.28
C LYS A 517 -33.07 -14.47 44.48
N SER A 518 -33.39 -15.66 44.96
CA SER A 518 -32.70 -16.29 46.09
C SER A 518 -31.25 -16.62 45.79
N ILE A 519 -30.96 -17.05 44.56
CA ILE A 519 -29.59 -17.30 44.13
C ILE A 519 -28.80 -15.99 44.09
N ASN A 520 -29.35 -14.94 43.52
CA ASN A 520 -28.70 -13.62 43.47
C ASN A 520 -28.47 -13.04 44.87
N ASP A 521 -29.47 -13.14 45.79
CA ASP A 521 -29.40 -12.58 47.13
C ASP A 521 -28.39 -13.32 48.01
N ASN A 522 -28.26 -14.66 47.86
CA ASN A 522 -27.38 -15.49 48.69
C ASN A 522 -25.97 -15.69 48.11
N PHE A 523 -25.81 -15.70 46.78
CA PHE A 523 -24.57 -16.10 46.13
C PHE A 523 -24.05 -15.03 45.15
N GLY A 524 -24.78 -13.93 44.97
CA GLY A 524 -24.41 -12.81 44.09
C GLY A 524 -24.81 -12.99 42.62
N HIS A 525 -24.89 -11.87 41.88
CA HIS A 525 -25.32 -11.83 40.48
C HIS A 525 -24.48 -12.70 39.54
N ALA A 526 -23.18 -12.85 39.81
CA ALA A 526 -22.31 -13.71 39.01
C ALA A 526 -22.74 -15.19 39.01
N GLN A 527 -23.29 -15.67 40.16
CA GLN A 527 -23.82 -17.03 40.23
C GLN A 527 -25.19 -17.16 39.56
N GLY A 528 -26.00 -16.12 39.60
CA GLY A 528 -27.22 -16.03 38.79
C GLY A 528 -26.94 -16.08 37.29
N ASP A 529 -25.92 -15.38 36.80
CA ASP A 529 -25.50 -15.42 35.40
C ASP A 529 -25.01 -16.82 34.99
N ILE A 530 -24.32 -17.55 35.88
CA ILE A 530 -23.92 -18.95 35.62
C ILE A 530 -25.16 -19.84 35.50
N ALA A 531 -26.17 -19.66 36.38
CA ALA A 531 -27.40 -20.41 36.30
C ALA A 531 -28.20 -20.16 35.02
N ILE A 532 -28.28 -18.90 34.59
CA ILE A 532 -28.88 -18.53 33.28
C ILE A 532 -28.13 -19.14 32.10
N LYS A 533 -26.78 -19.06 32.11
CA LYS A 533 -25.94 -19.71 31.08
C LYS A 533 -26.17 -21.21 31.02
N MET A 534 -26.40 -21.85 32.14
CA MET A 534 -26.68 -23.28 32.22
C MET A 534 -28.00 -23.61 31.53
N ILE A 535 -29.08 -22.86 31.82
CA ILE A 535 -30.37 -23.05 31.11
C ILE A 535 -30.19 -22.82 29.58
N GLY A 536 -29.47 -21.77 29.19
CA GLY A 536 -29.17 -21.52 27.77
C GLY A 536 -28.45 -22.69 27.12
N LYS A 537 -27.48 -23.31 27.78
CA LYS A 537 -26.79 -24.50 27.28
C LYS A 537 -27.70 -25.73 27.23
N ALA A 538 -28.55 -25.92 28.24
CA ALA A 538 -29.52 -27.02 28.26
C ALA A 538 -30.51 -26.92 27.09
N LEU A 539 -31.04 -25.74 26.84
CA LEU A 539 -31.90 -25.47 25.68
C LEU A 539 -31.16 -25.70 24.38
N SER A 540 -29.93 -25.19 24.23
CA SER A 540 -29.11 -25.41 23.02
C SER A 540 -28.80 -26.89 22.79
N TYR A 541 -28.61 -27.67 23.85
CA TYR A 541 -28.39 -29.13 23.78
C TYR A 541 -29.62 -29.90 23.31
N ALA A 542 -30.82 -29.45 23.71
CA ALA A 542 -32.07 -30.09 23.36
C ALA A 542 -32.56 -29.78 21.91
N ILE A 543 -32.00 -28.76 21.24
CA ILE A 543 -32.37 -28.36 19.88
C ILE A 543 -32.05 -29.49 18.89
N THR A 544 -33.05 -29.89 18.11
CA THR A 544 -32.94 -30.89 17.04
C THR A 544 -32.96 -30.27 15.63
N GLY A 545 -33.18 -28.95 15.52
CA GLY A 545 -33.30 -28.19 14.28
C GLY A 545 -34.73 -27.75 13.93
N LYS A 546 -35.70 -28.14 14.73
CA LYS A 546 -37.12 -27.72 14.60
C LYS A 546 -37.47 -26.57 15.57
N GLU A 547 -36.63 -26.29 16.53
CA GLU A 547 -36.89 -25.40 17.64
C GLU A 547 -36.16 -24.05 17.49
N ILE A 548 -36.84 -22.97 17.86
CA ILE A 548 -36.30 -21.63 18.09
C ILE A 548 -36.38 -21.33 19.58
N CYS A 549 -35.24 -21.23 20.22
CA CYS A 549 -35.13 -20.94 21.64
C CYS A 549 -34.61 -19.53 21.87
N ALA A 550 -35.19 -18.78 22.80
CA ALA A 550 -34.79 -17.42 23.14
C ALA A 550 -34.86 -17.14 24.65
N ARG A 551 -34.00 -16.22 25.09
CA ARG A 551 -34.12 -15.55 26.36
C ARG A 551 -34.85 -14.22 26.18
N VAL A 552 -36.06 -14.10 26.70
CA VAL A 552 -36.96 -12.95 26.51
C VAL A 552 -36.97 -11.96 27.66
N GLY A 553 -36.50 -12.39 28.83
CA GLY A 553 -36.42 -11.59 30.05
C GLY A 553 -35.25 -12.02 30.95
N GLY A 554 -35.18 -11.55 32.19
CA GLY A 554 -34.08 -11.85 33.12
C GLY A 554 -33.83 -13.36 33.27
N ASP A 555 -34.85 -14.11 33.66
CA ASP A 555 -34.88 -15.56 33.93
C ASP A 555 -35.89 -16.29 33.04
N GLU A 556 -36.49 -15.62 32.08
CA GLU A 556 -37.55 -16.12 31.20
C GLU A 556 -37.02 -16.52 29.82
N PHE A 557 -37.45 -17.69 29.36
CA PHE A 557 -37.11 -18.23 28.04
C PHE A 557 -38.38 -18.64 27.27
N ASN A 558 -38.40 -18.41 25.98
CA ASN A 558 -39.46 -18.89 25.08
C ASN A 558 -38.88 -19.87 24.05
N VAL A 559 -39.68 -20.88 23.75
CA VAL A 559 -39.38 -21.86 22.71
C VAL A 559 -40.59 -21.96 21.78
N ILE A 560 -40.32 -21.99 20.47
CA ILE A 560 -41.31 -22.39 19.47
C ILE A 560 -40.71 -23.49 18.63
N ALA A 561 -41.50 -24.48 18.29
CA ALA A 561 -41.11 -25.60 17.46
C ALA A 561 -42.18 -25.91 16.40
N GLY A 562 -41.79 -25.96 15.13
CA GLY A 562 -42.69 -26.25 14.02
C GLY A 562 -42.70 -27.73 13.65
N ASP A 563 -43.86 -28.23 13.18
CA ASP A 563 -44.10 -29.65 12.84
C ASP A 563 -43.76 -30.56 14.04
N TYR A 564 -44.41 -30.29 15.17
CA TYR A 564 -44.06 -30.84 16.46
C TYR A 564 -45.27 -31.54 17.09
N SER A 565 -45.05 -32.70 17.71
CA SER A 565 -46.07 -33.43 18.45
C SER A 565 -45.95 -33.14 19.98
N GLU A 566 -46.96 -33.53 20.75
CA GLU A 566 -46.96 -33.44 22.21
C GLU A 566 -45.81 -34.27 22.81
N GLU A 567 -45.59 -35.48 22.27
CA GLU A 567 -44.51 -36.38 22.69
C GLU A 567 -43.09 -35.81 22.40
N GLU A 568 -42.90 -35.08 21.29
CA GLU A 568 -41.67 -34.38 20.99
C GLU A 568 -41.45 -33.25 21.97
N GLY A 569 -42.51 -32.52 22.33
CA GLY A 569 -42.44 -31.47 23.35
C GLY A 569 -42.07 -31.99 24.73
N GLU A 570 -42.61 -33.11 25.14
CA GLU A 570 -42.24 -33.77 26.40
C GLU A 570 -40.77 -34.23 26.36
N ARG A 571 -40.32 -34.85 25.29
CA ARG A 571 -38.91 -35.26 25.12
C ARG A 571 -37.93 -34.07 25.14
N PHE A 572 -38.27 -32.94 24.48
CA PHE A 572 -37.46 -31.73 24.50
C PHE A 572 -37.27 -31.23 25.91
N ILE A 573 -38.37 -31.04 26.67
CA ILE A 573 -38.26 -30.51 28.06
C ILE A 573 -37.57 -31.49 29.01
N GLN A 574 -37.77 -32.79 28.79
CA GLN A 574 -37.09 -33.83 29.57
C GLN A 574 -35.58 -33.78 29.32
N SER A 575 -35.13 -33.62 28.10
CA SER A 575 -33.72 -33.45 27.74
C SER A 575 -33.11 -32.20 28.40
N VAL A 576 -33.86 -31.10 28.47
CA VAL A 576 -33.42 -29.87 29.17
C VAL A 576 -33.24 -30.13 30.66
N ILE A 577 -34.21 -30.83 31.30
CA ILE A 577 -34.14 -31.14 32.75
C ILE A 577 -32.97 -32.08 33.03
N GLU A 578 -32.82 -33.18 32.28
CA GLU A 578 -31.71 -34.13 32.44
C GLU A 578 -30.33 -33.47 32.27
N TYR A 579 -30.19 -32.57 31.33
CA TYR A 579 -28.95 -31.81 31.18
C TYR A 579 -28.65 -30.96 32.41
N MET A 580 -29.66 -30.28 32.97
CA MET A 580 -29.50 -29.45 34.15
C MET A 580 -29.19 -30.29 35.40
N GLU A 581 -29.84 -31.44 35.61
CA GLU A 581 -29.58 -32.36 36.70
C GLU A 581 -28.15 -32.88 36.65
N GLY A 582 -27.72 -33.39 35.49
CA GLY A 582 -26.34 -33.85 35.30
C GLY A 582 -25.29 -32.73 35.50
N TYR A 583 -25.58 -31.49 35.13
CA TYR A 583 -24.70 -30.35 35.36
C TYR A 583 -24.61 -30.02 36.88
N ASN A 584 -25.75 -30.03 37.60
CA ASN A 584 -25.79 -29.80 39.03
C ASN A 584 -24.95 -30.84 39.82
N GLU A 585 -25.02 -32.12 39.41
CA GLU A 585 -24.26 -33.21 40.04
C GLU A 585 -22.73 -33.08 39.80
N VAL A 586 -22.33 -32.80 38.55
CA VAL A 586 -20.90 -32.75 38.16
C VAL A 586 -20.20 -31.52 38.74
N ASN A 587 -20.83 -30.37 38.81
CA ASN A 587 -20.18 -29.11 39.16
C ASN A 587 -20.25 -28.73 40.63
N SER A 588 -20.91 -29.58 41.51
CA SER A 588 -21.02 -29.34 42.95
C SER A 588 -21.44 -27.90 43.31
N MET A 589 -22.43 -27.37 42.57
CA MET A 589 -22.90 -25.99 42.76
C MET A 589 -23.51 -25.83 44.15
N PRO A 590 -23.34 -24.67 44.83
CA PRO A 590 -23.91 -24.42 46.14
C PRO A 590 -25.45 -24.26 46.11
N PHE A 591 -26.06 -24.33 44.94
CA PHE A 591 -27.50 -24.26 44.69
C PHE A 591 -27.88 -25.18 43.52
N SER A 592 -29.12 -25.63 43.46
CA SER A 592 -29.67 -26.37 42.33
C SER A 592 -30.43 -25.42 41.40
N VAL A 593 -30.20 -25.54 40.10
CA VAL A 593 -30.97 -24.81 39.09
C VAL A 593 -32.13 -25.67 38.63
N GLU A 594 -33.33 -25.16 38.85
CA GLU A 594 -34.58 -25.76 38.43
C GLU A 594 -35.34 -24.78 37.52
N VAL A 595 -36.21 -25.30 36.67
CA VAL A 595 -37.09 -24.49 35.81
C VAL A 595 -38.53 -24.89 35.96
N SER A 596 -39.43 -23.92 35.87
CA SER A 596 -40.85 -24.15 35.65
C SER A 596 -41.20 -23.86 34.17
N TYR A 597 -42.11 -24.64 33.61
CA TYR A 597 -42.45 -24.47 32.21
C TYR A 597 -43.96 -24.64 31.98
N GLY A 598 -44.44 -24.07 30.87
CA GLY A 598 -45.75 -24.33 30.31
C GLY A 598 -45.65 -24.52 28.80
N SER A 599 -46.39 -25.44 28.26
CA SER A 599 -46.40 -25.75 26.83
C SER A 599 -47.82 -25.71 26.26
N VAL A 600 -47.94 -25.37 24.99
CA VAL A 600 -49.18 -25.36 24.20
C VAL A 600 -48.90 -25.94 22.82
N LEU A 601 -49.58 -27.05 22.50
CA LEU A 601 -49.59 -27.54 21.14
C LEU A 601 -50.75 -26.86 20.37
N ILE A 602 -50.49 -26.38 19.20
CA ILE A 602 -51.39 -25.67 18.28
C ILE A 602 -51.53 -26.57 17.03
N ASP A 603 -52.59 -27.30 16.95
CA ASP A 603 -52.96 -28.17 15.82
C ASP A 603 -54.12 -27.57 15.02
N GLU A 604 -54.89 -26.65 15.62
CA GLU A 604 -55.96 -25.89 14.95
C GLU A 604 -55.68 -24.38 15.12
N PHE A 605 -55.52 -23.67 14.00
CA PHE A 605 -55.20 -22.23 13.96
C PHE A 605 -56.44 -21.33 13.90
N GLU A 606 -57.53 -21.74 14.54
CA GLU A 606 -58.83 -21.04 14.39
C GLU A 606 -58.84 -19.67 15.11
N VAL A 607 -58.09 -19.49 16.17
CA VAL A 607 -58.15 -18.26 16.99
C VAL A 607 -56.75 -17.86 17.46
N GLY A 608 -56.36 -16.60 17.20
CA GLY A 608 -55.21 -15.97 17.86
C GLY A 608 -53.97 -15.83 16.96
N ASN A 609 -53.08 -14.95 17.37
CA ASN A 609 -51.74 -14.78 16.91
C ASN A 609 -50.73 -15.50 17.81
N LEU A 610 -49.47 -15.53 17.49
CA LEU A 610 -48.43 -16.17 18.29
C LEU A 610 -48.41 -15.66 19.75
N GLU A 611 -48.62 -14.38 19.98
CA GLU A 611 -48.64 -13.76 21.30
C GLU A 611 -49.75 -14.32 22.18
N TYR A 612 -50.90 -14.61 21.60
CA TYR A 612 -52.02 -15.27 22.34
C TYR A 612 -51.60 -16.62 22.92
N TYR A 613 -50.90 -17.45 22.12
CA TYR A 613 -50.44 -18.77 22.56
C TYR A 613 -49.27 -18.71 23.53
N ILE A 614 -48.37 -17.71 23.41
CA ILE A 614 -47.33 -17.43 24.37
C ILE A 614 -47.99 -17.11 25.74
N ASN A 615 -49.01 -16.27 25.76
CA ASN A 615 -49.74 -15.96 27.00
C ASN A 615 -50.42 -17.20 27.65
N ILE A 616 -50.90 -18.15 26.84
CA ILE A 616 -51.44 -19.40 27.37
C ILE A 616 -50.33 -20.27 27.99
N SER A 617 -49.20 -20.41 27.28
CA SER A 617 -48.05 -21.16 27.80
C SER A 617 -47.49 -20.52 29.10
N ASP A 618 -47.42 -19.21 29.19
CA ASP A 618 -47.01 -18.47 30.37
C ASP A 618 -47.95 -18.73 31.57
N ASN A 619 -49.26 -18.67 31.33
CA ASN A 619 -50.24 -19.01 32.37
C ASN A 619 -50.10 -20.45 32.90
N ARG A 620 -49.77 -21.42 32.02
CA ARG A 620 -49.51 -22.82 32.39
C ARG A 620 -48.21 -22.91 33.25
N MET A 621 -47.17 -22.28 32.83
CA MET A 621 -45.88 -22.18 33.54
C MET A 621 -46.08 -21.58 34.96
N TYR A 622 -46.81 -20.46 35.07
CA TYR A 622 -47.11 -19.83 36.35
C TYR A 622 -47.86 -20.75 37.31
N LYS A 623 -48.86 -21.54 36.81
CA LYS A 623 -49.58 -22.54 37.60
C LYS A 623 -48.65 -23.65 38.09
N GLN A 624 -47.71 -24.12 37.27
CA GLN A 624 -46.72 -25.11 37.68
C GLN A 624 -45.76 -24.54 38.76
N LYS A 625 -45.26 -23.31 38.56
CA LYS A 625 -44.37 -22.60 39.52
C LYS A 625 -45.07 -22.42 40.89
N PHE A 626 -46.37 -22.10 40.88
CA PHE A 626 -47.15 -21.95 42.11
C PHE A 626 -47.34 -23.27 42.85
N ARG A 627 -47.61 -24.38 42.12
CA ARG A 627 -47.73 -25.72 42.71
C ARG A 627 -46.41 -26.18 43.36
N LYS A 628 -45.30 -26.00 42.70
CA LYS A 628 -43.94 -26.28 43.24
C LYS A 628 -43.67 -25.52 44.53
N LYS A 629 -43.98 -24.21 44.55
CA LYS A 629 -43.79 -23.37 45.78
C LYS A 629 -44.69 -23.83 46.93
N LYS A 630 -45.90 -24.28 46.68
CA LYS A 630 -46.83 -24.78 47.72
C LYS A 630 -46.35 -26.12 48.25
N GLY A 631 -45.93 -27.05 47.42
CA GLY A 631 -45.37 -28.35 47.83
C GLY A 631 -44.07 -28.21 48.65
N LYS A 632 -43.15 -27.31 48.26
CA LYS A 632 -41.93 -27.01 49.06
C LYS A 632 -42.26 -26.44 50.45
N ARG A 633 -43.27 -25.57 50.58
CA ARG A 633 -43.71 -25.04 51.87
C ARG A 633 -44.35 -26.12 52.78
N GLU A 634 -45.08 -27.07 52.17
CA GLU A 634 -45.68 -28.19 52.95
C GLU A 634 -44.60 -29.19 53.38
N SER A 635 -43.59 -29.49 52.58
CA SER A 635 -42.44 -30.33 52.93
C SER A 635 -41.55 -29.69 54.01
N ASP A 636 -41.31 -28.37 53.93
CA ASP A 636 -40.54 -27.63 54.92
C ASP A 636 -41.28 -27.56 56.30
N MET A 637 -42.62 -27.44 56.25
CA MET A 637 -43.44 -27.54 57.51
C MET A 637 -43.43 -28.94 58.10
N GLN A 638 -43.38 -29.97 57.24
CA GLN A 638 -43.33 -31.37 57.70
C GLN A 638 -41.98 -31.69 58.33
N SER A 639 -40.87 -31.15 57.80
CA SER A 639 -39.52 -31.31 58.37
C SER A 639 -39.26 -30.51 59.68
N PHE A 640 -40.14 -29.60 60.02
CA PHE A 640 -40.13 -28.91 61.37
C PHE A 640 -41.00 -29.60 62.40
N ILE A 641 -41.73 -30.65 62.03
CA ILE A 641 -42.66 -31.39 62.90
C ILE A 641 -42.08 -32.79 63.26
N ASP A 642 -41.13 -33.28 62.48
CA ASP A 642 -40.34 -34.48 62.80
C ASP A 642 -38.98 -34.06 63.45
#